data_647f816f5f29086c3bee7548ef5306bd
#
_entry.id   647f816f5f29086c3bee7548ef5306bd
#
_cell.length_a   1.000
_cell.length_b   1.000
_cell.length_c   1.000
_cell.angle_alpha   90.00
_cell.angle_beta   90.00
_cell.angle_gamma   90.00
#
_symmetry.space_group_name_H-M   'P 1'
#
loop_
_entity.id
_entity.type
_entity.pdbx_description
1 polymer ?
#
loop_
_entity_poly.entity_id
_entity_poly.type
_entity_poly.pdbx_seq_one_letter_code
_entity_poly.pdbx_strand_id
1 'polypeptide(L)'
;MLFEEFAKEQVHSPVRTQYLNIKRQNPDAILFFRMGDFYEMFDEDAEIVARELELALTRRDFGRGEKSPMAGIPHHAAEGYIARLVGKGYRVAVCEQTSDPALSKGLVEREVLRIVTPGTVIDPAMLAAKRNNFLAAVVAGRDAVGIAYVDITTGEFATTQFGTPEPELALQQEIARVGPAEVLVEADYSYRGSRKRRWLATVMSEKSVTRLGSNGNPNADIGETLATADRHHGHDEHDGAKESDTTTTLLDDDEDDFAPLAKPLKGLAGHITPYDARYFSEDDARHRLLSHFDVASLESFGCAHLPLALRAAGAVLAYLQETQKGLLRQLIALETYFVSEYMTLDPHTRRNLELFESGRNGTVKGSLLWVLDKTRSPMGGRLIRRWIGQPLLDLAILQRRQEIVGELLNETLIQARLAEGLKKTSDIERLINRVRQRIATPRDLVALASGLRAASEVRESISEEARERLPQLGQLAQRLANNDEIIAQIEEAIVDEPPLSATDGGVIRSGYSAELDQVKDAASGGQKWIAEMEQRERRRTGISTLKVGYTKVFGYYIEITNSNLNRVPDDFIRRQTLTNGERFVTPELKEQEALILNAQERIGKLESEIFAQLRASIAQDASESILATAHALAEIDVYLSLAQVAAKYNYCRPTLNEDDTIHIVAGRHPVIEQAQTERPFIPNDAELSNTRSQLLIITGPNMAGKSTYLRQVALIVLMAQIGSYVPAEAATIGLVDRIFTRIGAQDDLATGQSTFMVEMVETANILHHATPRSLIILDEIGRGTSTYDGLAIARAVVEYLHNNKRCGARTLFATHYHELVEVTKTLPRIQSMNVAVTEEEGHVVFLHKIVPGGADKSYGVHVAQLAGIPKPVIHRAEEILTELERKGDERARRKTMRDIQTPTVMQMTLFSAEQHPLIEDLKKLAIDELTPIEAISKLYELQKRARES
;
A
#
# COMPACT_ATOMS: atom_id res chain seq x y z
N MET A 1 -29.68 -49.80 -14.90
CA MET A 1 -28.95 -49.01 -15.94
C MET A 1 -28.61 -47.57 -15.57
N LEU A 2 -28.78 -47.15 -14.31
CA LEU A 2 -28.39 -45.81 -13.83
C LEU A 2 -27.33 -45.89 -12.72
N PHE A 3 -26.79 -47.06 -12.40
CA PHE A 3 -25.76 -47.29 -11.40
C PHE A 3 -24.43 -47.82 -11.99
N GLU A 4 -24.32 -48.03 -13.30
CA GLU A 4 -23.11 -48.54 -13.96
C GLU A 4 -22.30 -47.47 -14.70
N GLU A 5 -22.75 -46.20 -14.73
CA GLU A 5 -22.01 -45.10 -15.35
C GLU A 5 -21.08 -44.36 -14.39
N PHE A 6 -21.13 -44.60 -13.08
CA PHE A 6 -20.29 -43.96 -12.07
C PHE A 6 -18.96 -44.66 -11.71
N ALA A 7 -18.65 -45.78 -12.34
CA ALA A 7 -17.50 -46.63 -12.01
C ALA A 7 -16.48 -46.78 -13.16
N LYS A 8 -16.20 -45.73 -13.90
CA LYS A 8 -14.91 -45.57 -14.57
C LYS A 8 -14.07 -44.60 -13.79
N GLU A 9 -13.55 -45.00 -12.61
CA GLU A 9 -12.36 -44.39 -12.03
C GLU A 9 -11.26 -44.41 -13.10
N GLN A 10 -10.97 -43.28 -13.70
CA GLN A 10 -9.79 -43.16 -14.55
C GLN A 10 -8.59 -43.39 -13.62
N VAL A 11 -7.94 -44.57 -13.76
CA VAL A 11 -6.73 -44.90 -13.01
C VAL A 11 -5.62 -44.00 -13.56
N HIS A 12 -5.47 -42.83 -12.99
CA HIS A 12 -4.40 -41.90 -13.32
C HIS A 12 -3.01 -42.49 -12.94
N SER A 13 -1.97 -41.97 -13.56
CA SER A 13 -0.60 -42.28 -13.11
C SER A 13 -0.39 -41.78 -11.66
N PRO A 14 0.51 -42.41 -10.87
CA PRO A 14 0.73 -41.99 -9.47
C PRO A 14 1.06 -40.52 -9.30
N VAL A 15 1.85 -39.96 -10.21
CA VAL A 15 2.20 -38.52 -10.22
C VAL A 15 0.99 -37.64 -10.48
N ARG A 16 0.16 -38.04 -11.44
CA ARG A 16 -1.09 -37.32 -11.78
C ARG A 16 -2.08 -37.36 -10.63
N THR A 17 -2.22 -38.47 -9.98
CA THR A 17 -3.08 -38.65 -8.79
C THR A 17 -2.63 -37.71 -7.67
N GLN A 18 -1.31 -37.62 -7.40
CA GLN A 18 -0.75 -36.74 -6.40
C GLN A 18 -1.03 -35.26 -6.75
N TYR A 19 -0.82 -34.84 -8.01
CA TYR A 19 -1.13 -33.49 -8.47
C TYR A 19 -2.60 -33.15 -8.24
N LEU A 20 -3.54 -34.01 -8.70
CA LEU A 20 -4.96 -33.76 -8.57
C LEU A 20 -5.43 -33.71 -7.12
N ASN A 21 -4.85 -34.53 -6.24
CA ASN A 21 -5.16 -34.47 -4.81
C ASN A 21 -4.70 -33.17 -4.16
N ILE A 22 -3.50 -32.69 -4.47
CA ILE A 22 -2.98 -31.41 -3.97
C ILE A 22 -3.79 -30.23 -4.55
N LYS A 23 -4.16 -30.30 -5.84
CA LYS A 23 -4.98 -29.26 -6.49
C LYS A 23 -6.39 -29.18 -5.88
N ARG A 24 -7.01 -30.33 -5.53
CA ARG A 24 -8.30 -30.35 -4.83
C ARG A 24 -8.26 -29.71 -3.46
N GLN A 25 -7.12 -29.78 -2.76
CA GLN A 25 -6.90 -29.10 -1.48
C GLN A 25 -6.68 -27.58 -1.66
N ASN A 26 -6.22 -27.15 -2.84
CA ASN A 26 -5.93 -25.76 -3.16
C ASN A 26 -6.60 -25.34 -4.47
N PRO A 27 -7.95 -25.37 -4.56
CA PRO A 27 -8.66 -25.19 -5.82
C PRO A 27 -8.50 -23.80 -6.41
N ASP A 28 -8.33 -22.78 -5.57
CA ASP A 28 -8.28 -21.36 -5.96
C ASP A 28 -6.86 -20.84 -6.19
N ALA A 29 -5.84 -21.69 -6.03
CA ALA A 29 -4.45 -21.32 -6.23
C ALA A 29 -3.87 -21.99 -7.48
N ILE A 30 -3.07 -21.29 -8.25
CA ILE A 30 -2.26 -21.87 -9.33
C ILE A 30 -1.19 -22.77 -8.68
N LEU A 31 -1.20 -24.05 -9.01
CA LEU A 31 -0.29 -25.03 -8.38
C LEU A 31 1.04 -25.12 -9.14
N PHE A 32 2.11 -24.60 -8.55
CA PHE A 32 3.49 -24.78 -9.01
C PHE A 32 4.02 -26.11 -8.45
N PHE A 33 3.89 -27.17 -9.25
CA PHE A 33 4.21 -28.52 -8.83
C PHE A 33 5.64 -28.90 -9.20
N ARG A 34 6.50 -29.13 -8.22
CA ARG A 34 7.92 -29.43 -8.43
C ARG A 34 8.14 -30.76 -9.15
N MET A 35 8.81 -30.72 -10.29
CA MET A 35 9.17 -31.88 -11.11
C MET A 35 10.65 -31.76 -11.54
N GLY A 36 11.55 -32.35 -10.74
CA GLY A 36 13.00 -32.16 -10.96
C GLY A 36 13.43 -30.70 -10.88
N ASP A 37 14.02 -30.17 -11.95
CA ASP A 37 14.50 -28.79 -12.00
C ASP A 37 13.44 -27.76 -12.43
N PHE A 38 12.16 -28.19 -12.60
CA PHE A 38 11.07 -27.34 -13.05
C PHE A 38 9.92 -27.35 -12.04
N TYR A 39 9.15 -26.26 -12.04
CA TYR A 39 7.77 -26.25 -11.61
C TYR A 39 6.90 -26.46 -12.85
N GLU A 40 6.06 -27.47 -12.82
CA GLU A 40 5.12 -27.78 -13.90
C GLU A 40 3.68 -27.52 -13.43
N MET A 41 2.91 -26.83 -14.24
CA MET A 41 1.50 -26.57 -14.07
C MET A 41 0.72 -27.37 -15.11
N PHE A 42 -0.46 -27.87 -14.76
CA PHE A 42 -1.28 -28.68 -15.65
C PHE A 42 -2.69 -28.13 -15.75
N ASP A 43 -3.39 -28.55 -16.81
CA ASP A 43 -4.80 -28.24 -17.10
C ASP A 43 -5.06 -26.72 -17.13
N GLU A 44 -6.09 -26.26 -16.43
CA GLU A 44 -6.49 -24.84 -16.35
C GLU A 44 -5.36 -23.95 -15.84
N ASP A 45 -4.58 -24.42 -14.86
CA ASP A 45 -3.43 -23.67 -14.34
C ASP A 45 -2.36 -23.42 -15.42
N ALA A 46 -2.12 -24.40 -16.28
CA ALA A 46 -1.17 -24.27 -17.39
C ALA A 46 -1.65 -23.25 -18.43
N GLU A 47 -2.94 -23.25 -18.75
CA GLU A 47 -3.55 -22.31 -19.70
C GLU A 47 -3.50 -20.88 -19.16
N ILE A 48 -3.83 -20.69 -17.87
CA ILE A 48 -3.73 -19.39 -17.21
C ILE A 48 -2.28 -18.88 -17.23
N VAL A 49 -1.34 -19.72 -16.77
CA VAL A 49 0.08 -19.33 -16.68
C VAL A 49 0.67 -19.04 -18.05
N ALA A 50 0.36 -19.87 -19.07
CA ALA A 50 0.82 -19.64 -20.42
C ALA A 50 0.34 -18.29 -20.99
N ARG A 51 -0.91 -17.94 -20.74
CA ARG A 51 -1.50 -16.65 -21.17
C ARG A 51 -0.93 -15.46 -20.39
N GLU A 52 -0.89 -15.56 -19.05
CA GLU A 52 -0.53 -14.42 -18.21
C GLU A 52 0.98 -14.12 -18.19
N LEU A 53 1.80 -15.11 -18.45
CA LEU A 53 3.27 -15.01 -18.43
C LEU A 53 3.89 -15.09 -19.83
N GLU A 54 3.08 -15.28 -20.89
CA GLU A 54 3.53 -15.44 -22.28
C GLU A 54 4.47 -16.65 -22.46
N LEU A 55 4.11 -17.77 -21.80
CA LEU A 55 4.88 -19.01 -21.88
C LEU A 55 4.29 -19.96 -22.92
N ALA A 56 5.14 -20.87 -23.41
CA ALA A 56 4.72 -21.91 -24.35
C ALA A 56 3.81 -22.92 -23.64
N LEU A 57 2.61 -23.11 -24.16
CA LEU A 57 1.70 -24.15 -23.72
C LEU A 57 2.04 -25.44 -24.46
N THR A 58 2.42 -26.47 -23.72
CA THR A 58 2.76 -27.80 -24.23
C THR A 58 1.75 -28.83 -23.76
N ARG A 59 1.98 -30.11 -24.02
CA ARG A 59 1.15 -31.21 -23.52
C ARG A 59 2.03 -32.30 -22.93
N ARG A 60 1.67 -32.76 -21.74
CA ARG A 60 2.32 -33.90 -21.08
C ARG A 60 1.46 -35.14 -21.22
N ASP A 61 2.10 -36.23 -21.61
CA ASP A 61 1.48 -37.57 -21.62
C ASP A 61 1.75 -38.24 -20.27
N PHE A 62 0.68 -38.55 -19.54
CA PHE A 62 0.72 -39.29 -18.27
C PHE A 62 0.59 -40.79 -18.44
N GLY A 63 0.59 -41.27 -19.69
CA GLY A 63 0.36 -42.66 -20.05
C GLY A 63 -1.11 -42.99 -20.26
N ARG A 64 -1.39 -44.16 -20.88
CA ARG A 64 -2.72 -44.65 -21.18
C ARG A 64 -3.61 -43.68 -22.02
N GLY A 65 -2.98 -42.80 -22.78
CA GLY A 65 -3.66 -41.85 -23.67
C GLY A 65 -4.13 -40.55 -23.00
N GLU A 66 -3.82 -40.34 -21.71
CA GLU A 66 -4.13 -39.10 -21.00
C GLU A 66 -3.08 -38.02 -21.31
N LYS A 67 -3.49 -37.00 -22.09
CA LYS A 67 -2.65 -35.84 -22.42
C LYS A 67 -3.26 -34.58 -21.82
N SER A 68 -2.54 -33.94 -20.89
CA SER A 68 -2.95 -32.67 -20.26
C SER A 68 -2.15 -31.50 -20.81
N PRO A 69 -2.76 -30.30 -20.96
CA PRO A 69 -2.01 -29.06 -21.15
C PRO A 69 -0.98 -28.89 -20.05
N MET A 70 0.20 -28.40 -20.38
CA MET A 70 1.31 -28.18 -19.44
C MET A 70 2.08 -26.92 -19.77
N ALA A 71 2.40 -26.15 -18.75
CA ALA A 71 3.40 -25.08 -18.78
C ALA A 71 4.47 -25.35 -17.73
N GLY A 72 5.74 -25.02 -18.01
CA GLY A 72 6.84 -25.30 -17.11
C GLY A 72 7.76 -24.09 -16.93
N ILE A 73 8.25 -23.90 -15.73
CA ILE A 73 9.14 -22.82 -15.34
C ILE A 73 10.34 -23.41 -14.60
N PRO A 74 11.61 -23.05 -14.96
CA PRO A 74 12.77 -23.45 -14.18
C PRO A 74 12.64 -23.00 -12.72
N HIS A 75 12.91 -23.89 -11.77
CA HIS A 75 12.69 -23.59 -10.36
C HIS A 75 13.51 -22.39 -9.86
N HIS A 76 14.74 -22.23 -10.35
CA HIS A 76 15.62 -21.12 -9.96
C HIS A 76 15.13 -19.75 -10.48
N ALA A 77 14.23 -19.73 -11.45
CA ALA A 77 13.63 -18.52 -12.00
C ALA A 77 12.18 -18.26 -11.50
N ALA A 78 11.64 -19.17 -10.69
CA ALA A 78 10.21 -19.17 -10.31
C ALA A 78 9.75 -17.89 -9.61
N GLU A 79 10.58 -17.30 -8.75
CA GLU A 79 10.21 -16.11 -7.96
C GLU A 79 9.78 -14.94 -8.85
N GLY A 80 10.47 -14.68 -9.96
CA GLY A 80 10.09 -13.63 -10.90
C GLY A 80 8.73 -13.87 -11.58
N TYR A 81 8.40 -15.14 -11.84
CA TYR A 81 7.10 -15.52 -12.42
C TYR A 81 5.99 -15.49 -11.39
N ILE A 82 6.25 -15.95 -10.16
CA ILE A 82 5.32 -15.83 -9.03
C ILE A 82 4.98 -14.35 -8.79
N ALA A 83 5.99 -13.47 -8.76
CA ALA A 83 5.78 -12.04 -8.61
C ALA A 83 4.82 -11.45 -9.64
N ARG A 84 4.95 -11.84 -10.92
CA ARG A 84 4.07 -11.39 -12.00
C ARG A 84 2.63 -11.87 -11.84
N LEU A 85 2.43 -13.12 -11.43
CA LEU A 85 1.09 -13.68 -11.17
C LEU A 85 0.45 -13.05 -9.94
N VAL A 86 1.17 -12.96 -8.83
CA VAL A 86 0.69 -12.35 -7.58
C VAL A 86 0.39 -10.86 -7.79
N GLY A 87 1.24 -10.14 -8.54
CA GLY A 87 0.99 -8.76 -8.92
C GLY A 87 -0.29 -8.54 -9.76
N LYS A 88 -0.78 -9.59 -10.44
CA LYS A 88 -2.07 -9.63 -11.14
C LYS A 88 -3.22 -10.13 -10.26
N GLY A 89 -2.95 -10.46 -8.99
CA GLY A 89 -3.94 -10.90 -8.01
C GLY A 89 -4.16 -12.41 -7.95
N TYR A 90 -3.36 -13.23 -8.65
CA TYR A 90 -3.44 -14.68 -8.54
C TYR A 90 -2.82 -15.18 -7.24
N ARG A 91 -3.38 -16.25 -6.70
CA ARG A 91 -2.80 -17.03 -5.59
C ARG A 91 -1.91 -18.11 -6.19
N VAL A 92 -0.72 -18.32 -5.67
CA VAL A 92 0.23 -19.35 -6.16
C VAL A 92 0.61 -20.29 -5.03
N ALA A 93 0.23 -21.58 -5.17
CA ALA A 93 0.62 -22.64 -4.25
C ALA A 93 1.96 -23.24 -4.70
N VAL A 94 3.00 -23.09 -3.89
CA VAL A 94 4.34 -23.61 -4.16
C VAL A 94 4.45 -25.00 -3.52
N CYS A 95 4.53 -26.02 -4.37
CA CYS A 95 4.58 -27.43 -3.99
C CYS A 95 5.97 -28.00 -4.23
N GLU A 96 6.66 -28.36 -3.15
CA GLU A 96 8.02 -28.88 -3.14
C GLU A 96 8.09 -30.38 -2.87
N GLN A 97 9.23 -30.98 -3.23
CA GLN A 97 9.57 -32.36 -2.91
C GLN A 97 10.04 -32.44 -1.45
N THR A 98 9.36 -33.24 -0.64
CA THR A 98 9.67 -33.41 0.80
C THR A 98 10.53 -34.65 1.06
N SER A 99 10.57 -35.61 0.14
CA SER A 99 11.43 -36.77 0.21
C SER A 99 12.59 -36.70 -0.80
N ASP A 100 13.75 -37.23 -0.42
CA ASP A 100 14.93 -37.28 -1.31
C ASP A 100 14.66 -38.21 -2.49
N PRO A 101 14.75 -37.73 -3.74
CA PRO A 101 14.57 -38.56 -4.93
C PRO A 101 15.56 -39.74 -5.03
N ALA A 102 16.77 -39.58 -4.47
CA ALA A 102 17.82 -40.63 -4.51
C ALA A 102 17.54 -41.77 -3.52
N LEU A 103 16.81 -41.50 -2.43
CA LEU A 103 16.49 -42.47 -1.38
C LEU A 103 15.11 -43.09 -1.54
N SER A 104 14.24 -42.48 -2.33
CA SER A 104 12.84 -42.89 -2.51
C SER A 104 12.72 -44.11 -3.46
N LYS A 105 12.32 -45.25 -2.96
CA LYS A 105 12.00 -46.45 -3.77
C LYS A 105 10.63 -46.37 -4.45
N GLY A 106 10.18 -45.22 -4.88
CA GLY A 106 8.84 -45.03 -5.44
C GLY A 106 8.56 -43.58 -5.85
N LEU A 107 7.29 -43.14 -5.69
CA LEU A 107 6.86 -41.78 -5.95
C LEU A 107 7.48 -40.85 -4.89
N VAL A 108 8.15 -39.78 -5.33
CA VAL A 108 8.63 -38.72 -4.46
C VAL A 108 7.45 -38.00 -3.84
N GLU A 109 7.44 -37.85 -2.53
CA GLU A 109 6.40 -37.10 -1.82
C GLU A 109 6.53 -35.60 -2.06
N ARG A 110 5.41 -34.96 -2.19
CA ARG A 110 5.32 -33.51 -2.43
C ARG A 110 4.24 -32.90 -1.57
N GLU A 111 4.55 -31.71 -1.06
CA GLU A 111 3.63 -30.95 -0.22
C GLU A 111 3.68 -29.45 -0.59
N VAL A 112 2.54 -28.76 -0.43
CA VAL A 112 2.50 -27.31 -0.54
C VAL A 112 3.16 -26.71 0.69
N LEU A 113 4.31 -26.07 0.51
CA LEU A 113 5.02 -25.41 1.60
C LEU A 113 4.45 -24.05 1.92
N ARG A 114 4.01 -23.31 0.90
CA ARG A 114 3.42 -21.98 1.06
C ARG A 114 2.44 -21.67 -0.07
N ILE A 115 1.48 -20.79 0.23
CA ILE A 115 0.61 -20.16 -0.76
C ILE A 115 0.96 -18.67 -0.77
N VAL A 116 1.45 -18.18 -1.92
CA VAL A 116 1.83 -16.77 -2.08
C VAL A 116 0.62 -16.02 -2.61
N THR A 117 0.21 -14.97 -1.89
CA THR A 117 -0.89 -14.07 -2.24
C THR A 117 -0.40 -12.61 -2.16
N PRO A 118 -1.12 -11.62 -2.68
CA PRO A 118 -0.67 -10.22 -2.63
C PRO A 118 -0.28 -9.73 -1.23
N GLY A 119 -1.01 -10.14 -0.18
CA GLY A 119 -0.77 -9.75 1.21
C GLY A 119 0.24 -10.62 1.96
N THR A 120 0.67 -11.75 1.39
CA THR A 120 1.54 -12.74 2.06
C THR A 120 2.91 -12.90 1.41
N VAL A 121 3.32 -11.94 0.59
CA VAL A 121 4.65 -11.91 -0.04
C VAL A 121 5.74 -11.68 1.03
N ILE A 122 6.77 -12.56 1.02
CA ILE A 122 7.92 -12.48 1.91
C ILE A 122 9.25 -12.29 1.18
N ASP A 123 9.27 -12.47 -0.14
CA ASP A 123 10.49 -12.33 -0.94
C ASP A 123 10.84 -10.84 -1.13
N PRO A 124 12.07 -10.41 -0.74
CA PRO A 124 12.50 -9.03 -0.92
C PRO A 124 12.47 -8.53 -2.36
N ALA A 125 12.66 -9.41 -3.35
CA ALA A 125 12.63 -9.05 -4.76
C ALA A 125 11.22 -8.65 -5.25
N MET A 126 10.17 -9.09 -4.54
CA MET A 126 8.77 -8.76 -4.83
C MET A 126 8.26 -7.56 -4.05
N LEU A 127 9.01 -7.04 -3.08
CA LEU A 127 8.60 -6.01 -2.15
C LEU A 127 9.24 -4.67 -2.46
N ALA A 128 8.47 -3.59 -2.37
CA ALA A 128 9.03 -2.25 -2.35
C ALA A 128 9.75 -2.01 -1.01
N ALA A 129 11.04 -1.60 -1.06
CA ALA A 129 11.85 -1.45 0.15
C ALA A 129 11.26 -0.42 1.13
N LYS A 130 10.78 0.72 0.63
CA LYS A 130 10.21 1.83 1.42
C LYS A 130 8.69 1.77 1.58
N ARG A 131 8.07 0.58 1.42
CA ARG A 131 6.61 0.41 1.56
C ARG A 131 6.32 -0.89 2.32
N ASN A 132 5.34 -0.83 3.24
CA ASN A 132 4.78 -2.02 3.89
C ASN A 132 3.92 -2.82 2.90
N ASN A 133 3.77 -4.12 3.16
CA ASN A 133 2.91 -5.02 2.40
C ASN A 133 1.85 -5.60 3.33
N PHE A 134 0.78 -4.82 3.57
CA PHE A 134 -0.24 -5.21 4.52
C PHE A 134 -1.25 -6.20 3.94
N LEU A 135 -1.52 -7.27 4.69
CA LEU A 135 -2.72 -8.08 4.64
C LEU A 135 -3.69 -7.54 5.69
N ALA A 136 -4.93 -7.28 5.33
CA ALA A 136 -5.96 -6.84 6.26
C ALA A 136 -7.15 -7.79 6.29
N ALA A 137 -7.91 -7.80 7.40
CA ALA A 137 -9.23 -8.39 7.47
C ALA A 137 -10.22 -7.37 8.03
N VAL A 138 -11.46 -7.44 7.56
CA VAL A 138 -12.53 -6.52 7.92
C VAL A 138 -13.75 -7.28 8.38
N VAL A 139 -14.35 -6.82 9.47
CA VAL A 139 -15.59 -7.36 10.02
C VAL A 139 -16.57 -6.22 10.25
N ALA A 140 -17.74 -6.28 9.60
CA ALA A 140 -18.82 -5.33 9.86
C ALA A 140 -19.75 -5.86 10.95
N GLY A 141 -20.06 -4.97 11.89
CA GLY A 141 -21.22 -5.07 12.77
C GLY A 141 -22.34 -4.11 12.31
N ARG A 142 -23.42 -4.02 13.09
CA ARG A 142 -24.53 -3.13 12.77
C ARG A 142 -24.13 -1.65 12.86
N ASP A 143 -23.41 -1.27 13.89
CA ASP A 143 -23.05 0.13 14.20
C ASP A 143 -21.54 0.29 14.50
N ALA A 144 -20.74 -0.68 14.10
CA ALA A 144 -19.29 -0.67 14.33
C ALA A 144 -18.56 -1.52 13.28
N VAL A 145 -17.28 -1.23 13.07
CA VAL A 145 -16.38 -1.97 12.20
C VAL A 145 -15.16 -2.41 12.99
N GLY A 146 -14.74 -3.66 12.79
CA GLY A 146 -13.46 -4.19 13.26
C GLY A 146 -12.51 -4.37 12.07
N ILE A 147 -11.27 -3.95 12.25
CA ILE A 147 -10.20 -4.10 11.26
C ILE A 147 -8.97 -4.65 11.95
N ALA A 148 -8.29 -5.58 11.30
CA ALA A 148 -6.93 -5.98 11.67
C ALA A 148 -6.06 -6.00 10.42
N TYR A 149 -4.78 -5.65 10.57
CA TYR A 149 -3.82 -5.71 9.48
C TYR A 149 -2.46 -6.20 9.98
N VAL A 150 -1.71 -6.82 9.09
CA VAL A 150 -0.40 -7.38 9.38
C VAL A 150 0.56 -7.17 8.19
N ASP A 151 1.81 -6.83 8.48
CA ASP A 151 2.92 -6.98 7.53
C ASP A 151 3.82 -8.11 8.04
N ILE A 152 3.74 -9.27 7.38
CA ILE A 152 4.48 -10.47 7.80
C ILE A 152 6.00 -10.32 7.69
N THR A 153 6.49 -9.30 6.95
CA THR A 153 7.91 -9.06 6.74
C THR A 153 8.53 -8.20 7.82
N THR A 154 7.75 -7.27 8.41
CA THR A 154 8.17 -6.41 9.52
C THR A 154 7.71 -6.92 10.87
N GLY A 155 6.74 -7.86 10.90
CA GLY A 155 6.14 -8.36 12.13
C GLY A 155 5.09 -7.41 12.74
N GLU A 156 4.77 -6.31 12.06
CA GLU A 156 3.71 -5.39 12.49
C GLU A 156 2.34 -6.05 12.40
N PHE A 157 1.63 -6.16 13.52
CA PHE A 157 0.28 -6.71 13.58
C PHE A 157 -0.57 -5.79 14.46
N ALA A 158 -1.59 -5.18 13.89
CA ALA A 158 -2.42 -4.20 14.57
C ALA A 158 -3.91 -4.44 14.33
N THR A 159 -4.74 -4.01 15.29
CA THR A 159 -6.19 -4.14 15.23
C THR A 159 -6.88 -2.92 15.83
N THR A 160 -8.10 -2.66 15.36
CA THR A 160 -8.97 -1.60 15.90
C THR A 160 -10.44 -1.97 15.74
N GLN A 161 -11.28 -1.35 16.58
CA GLN A 161 -12.73 -1.35 16.42
C GLN A 161 -13.23 0.06 16.71
N PHE A 162 -14.08 0.58 15.85
CA PHE A 162 -14.70 1.89 16.02
C PHE A 162 -16.19 1.83 15.70
N GLY A 163 -16.98 2.50 16.57
CA GLY A 163 -18.40 2.72 16.36
C GLY A 163 -18.65 3.96 15.50
N THR A 164 -19.62 3.89 14.60
CA THR A 164 -19.98 4.98 13.72
C THR A 164 -21.39 4.79 13.17
N PRO A 165 -22.19 5.86 12.98
CA PRO A 165 -23.46 5.77 12.30
C PRO A 165 -23.32 5.42 10.80
N GLU A 166 -22.13 5.57 10.22
CA GLU A 166 -21.83 5.28 8.83
C GLU A 166 -20.61 4.35 8.72
N PRO A 167 -20.79 3.05 9.01
CA PRO A 167 -19.69 2.10 9.07
C PRO A 167 -18.95 1.93 7.74
N GLU A 168 -19.65 2.02 6.61
CA GLU A 168 -19.04 1.88 5.28
C GLU A 168 -18.05 3.01 4.98
N LEU A 169 -18.42 4.25 5.26
CA LEU A 169 -17.56 5.42 5.04
C LEU A 169 -16.32 5.38 5.93
N ALA A 170 -16.49 5.06 7.21
CA ALA A 170 -15.40 4.94 8.16
C ALA A 170 -14.43 3.79 7.76
N LEU A 171 -14.97 2.68 7.26
CA LEU A 171 -14.18 1.58 6.71
C LEU A 171 -13.36 2.03 5.49
N GLN A 172 -13.97 2.75 4.54
CA GLN A 172 -13.26 3.26 3.36
C GLN A 172 -12.09 4.16 3.74
N GLN A 173 -12.29 5.03 4.72
CA GLN A 173 -11.24 5.93 5.22
C GLN A 173 -10.07 5.16 5.84
N GLU A 174 -10.39 4.15 6.65
CA GLU A 174 -9.38 3.34 7.33
C GLU A 174 -8.60 2.44 6.37
N ILE A 175 -9.27 1.80 5.42
CA ILE A 175 -8.59 1.01 4.37
C ILE A 175 -7.71 1.89 3.48
N ALA A 176 -8.16 3.09 3.15
CA ALA A 176 -7.31 4.04 2.41
C ALA A 176 -6.10 4.52 3.23
N ARG A 177 -6.23 4.59 4.56
CA ARG A 177 -5.14 4.90 5.48
C ARG A 177 -4.09 3.79 5.51
N VAL A 178 -4.53 2.54 5.68
CA VAL A 178 -3.65 1.36 5.76
C VAL A 178 -3.05 1.03 4.39
N GLY A 179 -3.83 1.15 3.32
CA GLY A 179 -3.41 0.82 1.96
C GLY A 179 -3.01 -0.64 1.76
N PRO A 180 -3.82 -1.62 2.21
CA PRO A 180 -3.44 -3.02 2.18
C PRO A 180 -3.30 -3.55 0.76
N ALA A 181 -2.36 -4.47 0.56
CA ALA A 181 -2.20 -5.21 -0.70
C ALA A 181 -3.33 -6.23 -0.89
N GLU A 182 -3.86 -6.77 0.21
CA GLU A 182 -4.94 -7.75 0.22
C GLU A 182 -5.86 -7.53 1.42
N VAL A 183 -7.19 -7.66 1.20
CA VAL A 183 -8.22 -7.55 2.24
C VAL A 183 -9.07 -8.80 2.28
N LEU A 184 -9.14 -9.44 3.44
CA LEU A 184 -10.02 -10.56 3.72
C LEU A 184 -11.39 -10.03 4.11
N VAL A 185 -12.43 -10.57 3.48
CA VAL A 185 -13.83 -10.29 3.81
C VAL A 185 -14.58 -11.57 4.10
N GLU A 186 -15.48 -11.53 5.08
CA GLU A 186 -16.32 -12.69 5.47
C GLU A 186 -17.20 -13.14 4.29
N ALA A 187 -17.18 -14.43 3.97
CA ALA A 187 -17.99 -15.02 2.92
C ALA A 187 -18.63 -16.32 3.40
N ASP A 188 -19.93 -16.47 3.21
CA ASP A 188 -20.61 -17.72 3.48
C ASP A 188 -20.46 -18.68 2.30
N TYR A 189 -19.76 -19.79 2.52
CA TYR A 189 -19.52 -20.83 1.54
C TYR A 189 -20.50 -22.00 1.63
N SER A 190 -21.54 -21.92 2.46
CA SER A 190 -22.55 -22.99 2.58
C SER A 190 -23.31 -23.26 1.25
N TYR A 191 -23.26 -22.33 0.30
CA TYR A 191 -23.89 -22.41 -1.04
C TYR A 191 -22.90 -22.77 -2.15
N ARG A 192 -22.13 -23.85 -2.01
CA ARG A 192 -21.07 -24.24 -2.94
C ARG A 192 -21.56 -25.15 -4.07
N GLY A 193 -21.61 -24.62 -5.28
CA GLY A 193 -21.71 -25.48 -6.48
C GLY A 193 -21.02 -24.97 -7.72
N SER A 194 -21.25 -23.72 -8.15
CA SER A 194 -20.75 -23.24 -9.45
C SER A 194 -20.41 -21.74 -9.49
N ARG A 195 -20.75 -20.98 -8.47
CA ARG A 195 -20.70 -19.50 -8.48
C ARG A 195 -19.31 -18.92 -8.21
N LYS A 196 -18.45 -19.62 -7.45
CA LYS A 196 -17.09 -19.16 -7.06
C LYS A 196 -16.19 -18.85 -8.25
N ARG A 197 -16.25 -19.65 -9.31
CA ARG A 197 -15.44 -19.44 -10.53
C ARG A 197 -15.85 -18.22 -11.34
N ARG A 198 -17.15 -17.90 -11.35
CA ARG A 198 -17.70 -16.79 -12.13
C ARG A 198 -17.34 -15.44 -11.52
N TRP A 199 -17.34 -15.34 -10.17
CA TRP A 199 -16.95 -14.13 -9.46
C TRP A 199 -15.46 -13.77 -9.65
N LEU A 200 -14.55 -14.75 -9.50
CA LEU A 200 -13.10 -14.55 -9.76
C LEU A 200 -12.83 -14.11 -11.20
N ALA A 201 -13.54 -14.68 -12.18
CA ALA A 201 -13.42 -14.31 -13.57
C ALA A 201 -13.94 -12.87 -13.84
N THR A 202 -15.02 -12.44 -13.20
CA THR A 202 -15.61 -11.11 -13.37
C THR A 202 -14.72 -10.02 -12.76
N VAL A 203 -14.21 -10.21 -11.55
CA VAL A 203 -13.28 -9.26 -10.91
C VAL A 203 -11.95 -9.15 -11.66
N MET A 204 -11.50 -10.25 -12.28
CA MET A 204 -10.26 -10.26 -13.05
C MET A 204 -10.39 -9.68 -14.46
N SER A 205 -11.55 -9.84 -15.13
CA SER A 205 -11.78 -9.29 -16.47
C SER A 205 -11.88 -7.76 -16.50
N GLU A 206 -12.41 -7.14 -15.43
CA GLU A 206 -12.52 -5.68 -15.34
C GLU A 206 -11.17 -4.99 -15.07
N LYS A 207 -10.20 -5.67 -14.43
CA LYS A 207 -8.83 -5.13 -14.23
C LYS A 207 -7.98 -5.13 -15.52
N SER A 208 -8.30 -5.94 -16.51
CA SER A 208 -7.56 -6.01 -17.77
C SER A 208 -7.79 -4.81 -18.68
N VAL A 209 -8.93 -4.12 -18.55
CA VAL A 209 -9.29 -2.99 -19.40
C VAL A 209 -8.65 -1.67 -18.97
N THR A 210 -8.28 -1.54 -17.69
CA THR A 210 -7.76 -0.27 -17.14
C THR A 210 -6.24 -0.09 -17.26
N ARG A 211 -5.49 -1.08 -17.76
CA ARG A 211 -4.01 -1.03 -17.89
C ARG A 211 -3.44 -0.93 -19.29
N LEU A 212 -4.27 -0.78 -20.33
CA LEU A 212 -3.82 -0.61 -21.73
C LEU A 212 -3.54 0.85 -22.12
N GLY A 213 -3.40 1.77 -21.19
CA GLY A 213 -3.22 3.21 -21.41
C GLY A 213 -1.85 3.82 -21.10
N SER A 214 -0.75 3.06 -21.02
CA SER A 214 0.58 3.69 -20.86
C SER A 214 1.72 2.81 -21.37
N ASN A 215 1.92 2.79 -22.68
CA ASN A 215 3.23 2.68 -23.36
C ASN A 215 3.00 2.76 -24.88
N GLY A 216 2.79 3.96 -25.37
CA GLY A 216 2.77 4.30 -26.78
C GLY A 216 4.14 4.85 -27.19
N ASN A 217 4.86 4.08 -27.96
CA ASN A 217 6.01 4.55 -28.71
C ASN A 217 5.50 5.30 -29.96
N PRO A 218 5.88 6.56 -30.21
CA PRO A 218 5.45 7.29 -31.40
C PRO A 218 6.44 7.03 -32.54
N ASN A 219 6.12 6.09 -33.40
CA ASN A 219 6.58 6.05 -34.80
C ASN A 219 6.18 4.72 -35.48
N ALA A 220 5.03 4.70 -36.13
CA ALA A 220 4.79 3.83 -37.27
C ALA A 220 3.64 4.41 -38.13
N ASP A 221 3.94 4.50 -39.32
CA ASP A 221 3.33 5.19 -40.45
C ASP A 221 1.91 4.76 -40.79
N ILE A 222 1.22 5.73 -41.41
CA ILE A 222 -0.13 5.68 -41.98
C ILE A 222 -0.09 4.89 -43.30
N GLY A 223 -1.00 3.97 -43.45
CA GLY A 223 -1.25 3.28 -44.76
C GLY A 223 -2.69 2.82 -44.84
N GLU A 224 -3.41 3.52 -45.74
CA GLU A 224 -4.79 3.29 -46.14
C GLU A 224 -5.17 1.82 -46.43
N THR A 225 -6.41 1.46 -46.15
CA THR A 225 -7.30 0.87 -47.18
C THR A 225 -8.77 0.96 -46.78
N LEU A 226 -9.51 1.78 -47.51
CA LEU A 226 -10.96 1.77 -47.70
C LEU A 226 -11.36 0.70 -48.72
N ALA A 227 -12.44 -0.05 -48.53
CA ALA A 227 -13.42 -0.49 -49.54
C ALA A 227 -14.47 -1.41 -48.87
N THR A 228 -15.68 -0.95 -48.71
CA THR A 228 -16.92 -1.09 -49.52
C THR A 228 -17.49 -2.50 -49.63
N ALA A 229 -18.76 -2.62 -49.26
CA ALA A 229 -19.90 -3.20 -49.96
C ALA A 229 -21.05 -3.43 -48.98
N ASP A 230 -22.08 -2.73 -49.06
CA ASP A 230 -23.34 -2.69 -49.80
C ASP A 230 -24.27 -3.93 -49.64
N ARG A 231 -25.40 -3.56 -49.07
CA ARG A 231 -26.80 -3.97 -49.29
C ARG A 231 -27.15 -5.36 -49.87
N HIS A 232 -28.10 -6.04 -49.22
CA HIS A 232 -29.36 -6.40 -49.89
C HIS A 232 -30.51 -6.72 -48.93
N HIS A 233 -31.71 -6.24 -49.34
CA HIS A 233 -33.06 -6.43 -48.83
C HIS A 233 -33.59 -7.85 -49.03
N GLY A 234 -34.59 -8.23 -48.26
CA GLY A 234 -35.50 -9.34 -48.54
C GLY A 234 -36.58 -9.48 -47.47
N HIS A 235 -37.78 -8.96 -47.76
CA HIS A 235 -39.05 -9.27 -47.09
C HIS A 235 -39.37 -10.76 -47.18
N ASP A 236 -40.03 -11.32 -46.15
CA ASP A 236 -41.38 -11.89 -46.32
C ASP A 236 -42.02 -12.26 -44.97
N GLU A 237 -43.33 -11.96 -44.89
CA GLU A 237 -44.29 -12.25 -43.84
C GLU A 237 -44.62 -13.74 -43.82
N HIS A 238 -44.97 -14.34 -42.65
CA HIS A 238 -46.22 -14.96 -42.35
C HIS A 238 -46.37 -15.55 -40.97
N ASP A 239 -47.44 -15.10 -40.33
CA ASP A 239 -48.41 -15.77 -39.39
C ASP A 239 -48.04 -17.05 -38.63
N GLY A 240 -48.32 -17.00 -37.34
CA GLY A 240 -49.05 -18.09 -36.72
C GLY A 240 -48.68 -18.54 -35.33
N ALA A 241 -49.57 -18.22 -34.39
CA ALA A 241 -49.89 -19.01 -33.20
C ALA A 241 -49.09 -18.81 -31.91
N LYS A 242 -49.88 -18.36 -30.96
CA LYS A 242 -49.72 -18.29 -29.52
C LYS A 242 -49.15 -19.55 -28.90
N GLU A 243 -48.14 -19.44 -28.07
CA GLU A 243 -48.07 -20.12 -26.78
C GLU A 243 -47.31 -19.26 -25.76
N SER A 244 -48.01 -19.05 -24.67
CA SER A 244 -47.56 -18.38 -23.49
C SER A 244 -46.44 -19.17 -22.80
N ASP A 245 -45.24 -18.62 -22.78
CA ASP A 245 -44.24 -19.08 -21.81
C ASP A 245 -43.69 -17.87 -21.07
N THR A 246 -44.14 -17.73 -19.86
CA THR A 246 -43.68 -16.87 -18.82
C THR A 246 -42.25 -17.26 -18.44
N THR A 247 -41.27 -16.77 -19.18
CA THR A 247 -39.89 -16.81 -18.71
C THR A 247 -39.61 -15.46 -18.02
N THR A 248 -39.95 -15.48 -16.74
CA THR A 248 -39.65 -14.45 -15.78
C THR A 248 -38.15 -14.22 -15.80
N THR A 249 -37.78 -13.01 -16.11
CA THR A 249 -36.47 -12.40 -15.89
C THR A 249 -35.98 -12.64 -14.47
N LEU A 250 -35.14 -13.66 -14.29
CA LEU A 250 -34.34 -13.90 -13.09
C LEU A 250 -32.87 -13.63 -13.43
N LEU A 251 -32.49 -12.38 -13.62
CA LEU A 251 -31.09 -12.01 -13.93
C LEU A 251 -30.57 -10.77 -13.21
N ASP A 252 -31.25 -10.22 -12.19
CA ASP A 252 -30.74 -9.01 -11.53
C ASP A 252 -30.60 -9.04 -9.99
N ASP A 253 -30.99 -10.16 -9.31
CA ASP A 253 -30.96 -10.19 -7.83
C ASP A 253 -29.79 -10.96 -7.19
N ASP A 254 -28.85 -11.49 -7.97
CA ASP A 254 -27.83 -12.42 -7.45
C ASP A 254 -26.48 -11.75 -7.06
N GLU A 255 -26.32 -10.43 -7.18
CA GLU A 255 -25.09 -9.71 -6.76
C GLU A 255 -25.08 -9.35 -5.25
N ASP A 256 -26.20 -9.39 -4.58
CA ASP A 256 -26.32 -8.88 -3.19
C ASP A 256 -25.97 -9.90 -2.09
N ASP A 257 -25.77 -11.19 -2.44
CA ASP A 257 -25.46 -12.26 -1.47
C ASP A 257 -23.95 -12.42 -1.15
N PHE A 258 -23.07 -11.62 -1.80
CA PHE A 258 -21.63 -11.68 -1.54
C PHE A 258 -21.18 -10.53 -0.66
N ALA A 259 -20.77 -10.88 0.56
CA ALA A 259 -20.15 -10.03 1.57
C ALA A 259 -20.51 -8.53 1.45
N PRO A 260 -21.42 -8.00 2.25
CA PRO A 260 -21.90 -6.60 2.14
C PRO A 260 -20.78 -5.54 2.12
N LEU A 261 -19.56 -5.93 2.51
CA LEU A 261 -18.38 -5.05 2.54
C LEU A 261 -17.54 -5.06 1.26
N ALA A 262 -17.79 -5.94 0.29
CA ALA A 262 -16.95 -6.02 -0.91
C ALA A 262 -17.13 -4.79 -1.84
N LYS A 263 -18.34 -4.26 -1.97
CA LYS A 263 -18.67 -3.08 -2.80
C LYS A 263 -17.96 -1.81 -2.31
N PRO A 264 -18.03 -1.42 -1.02
CA PRO A 264 -17.36 -0.21 -0.52
C PRO A 264 -15.84 -0.26 -0.57
N LEU A 265 -15.23 -1.46 -0.67
CA LEU A 265 -13.77 -1.63 -0.75
C LEU A 265 -13.23 -1.66 -2.18
N LYS A 266 -14.10 -1.75 -3.19
CA LYS A 266 -13.70 -1.80 -4.61
C LYS A 266 -12.91 -0.53 -4.98
N GLY A 267 -11.67 -0.71 -5.44
CA GLY A 267 -10.78 0.39 -5.83
C GLY A 267 -9.92 1.00 -4.71
N LEU A 268 -10.21 0.72 -3.43
CA LEU A 268 -9.43 1.21 -2.28
C LEU A 268 -8.38 0.19 -1.81
N ALA A 269 -8.71 -1.11 -1.88
CA ALA A 269 -7.80 -2.19 -1.55
C ALA A 269 -7.08 -2.70 -2.80
N GLY A 270 -5.87 -3.25 -2.61
CA GLY A 270 -5.12 -3.90 -3.68
C GLY A 270 -5.87 -5.11 -4.26
N HIS A 271 -6.32 -6.00 -3.40
CA HIS A 271 -7.05 -7.22 -3.75
C HIS A 271 -8.04 -7.59 -2.65
N ILE A 272 -9.27 -7.97 -3.02
CA ILE A 272 -10.29 -8.43 -2.05
C ILE A 272 -10.37 -9.95 -2.15
N THR A 273 -10.18 -10.62 -1.01
CA THR A 273 -10.21 -12.08 -0.90
C THR A 273 -11.38 -12.50 0.00
N PRO A 274 -12.42 -13.14 -0.55
CA PRO A 274 -13.45 -13.77 0.26
C PRO A 274 -12.84 -14.89 1.11
N TYR A 275 -13.15 -14.92 2.40
CA TYR A 275 -12.64 -15.92 3.32
C TYR A 275 -13.79 -16.49 4.16
N ASP A 276 -13.74 -17.79 4.48
CA ASP A 276 -14.84 -18.54 5.06
C ASP A 276 -15.26 -17.96 6.42
N ALA A 277 -16.57 -17.72 6.60
CA ALA A 277 -17.21 -17.11 7.77
C ALA A 277 -16.84 -17.80 9.10
N ARG A 278 -16.59 -19.11 9.10
CA ARG A 278 -16.16 -19.84 10.31
C ARG A 278 -14.86 -19.31 10.91
N TYR A 279 -13.96 -18.73 10.11
CA TYR A 279 -12.70 -18.18 10.61
C TYR A 279 -12.87 -16.79 11.27
N PHE A 280 -14.06 -16.20 11.11
CA PHE A 280 -14.45 -14.94 11.74
C PHE A 280 -15.31 -15.14 13.02
N SER A 281 -15.44 -16.37 13.51
CA SER A 281 -16.07 -16.65 14.81
C SER A 281 -15.28 -15.99 15.95
N GLU A 282 -15.98 -15.35 16.91
CA GLU A 282 -15.33 -14.68 18.05
C GLU A 282 -14.60 -15.67 18.95
N ASP A 283 -15.23 -16.81 19.28
CA ASP A 283 -14.66 -17.82 20.16
C ASP A 283 -13.41 -18.46 19.56
N ASP A 284 -13.46 -18.82 18.24
CA ASP A 284 -12.31 -19.38 17.55
C ASP A 284 -11.18 -18.37 17.38
N ALA A 285 -11.51 -17.11 17.10
CA ALA A 285 -10.55 -16.02 16.99
C ALA A 285 -9.83 -15.79 18.33
N ARG A 286 -10.58 -15.71 19.42
CA ARG A 286 -10.05 -15.57 20.80
C ARG A 286 -9.12 -16.72 21.13
N HIS A 287 -9.58 -17.97 20.94
CA HIS A 287 -8.77 -19.16 21.22
C HIS A 287 -7.47 -19.16 20.39
N ARG A 288 -7.54 -18.83 19.11
CA ARG A 288 -6.39 -18.80 18.20
C ARG A 288 -5.36 -17.75 18.60
N LEU A 289 -5.81 -16.55 18.99
CA LEU A 289 -4.93 -15.48 19.45
C LEU A 289 -4.26 -15.83 20.78
N LEU A 290 -5.02 -16.36 21.76
CA LEU A 290 -4.47 -16.83 23.04
C LEU A 290 -3.41 -17.93 22.84
N SER A 291 -3.70 -18.90 21.98
CA SER A 291 -2.76 -19.99 21.67
C SER A 291 -1.53 -19.51 20.90
N HIS A 292 -1.68 -18.55 19.98
CA HIS A 292 -0.57 -18.04 19.19
C HIS A 292 0.43 -17.23 20.03
N PHE A 293 -0.07 -16.36 20.93
CA PHE A 293 0.76 -15.52 21.77
C PHE A 293 1.17 -16.22 23.09
N ASP A 294 0.67 -17.43 23.34
CA ASP A 294 0.91 -18.21 24.57
C ASP A 294 0.57 -17.41 25.84
N VAL A 295 -0.61 -16.77 25.85
CA VAL A 295 -1.10 -15.92 26.93
C VAL A 295 -2.45 -16.40 27.46
N ALA A 296 -2.72 -16.13 28.75
CA ALA A 296 -3.99 -16.49 29.39
C ALA A 296 -5.11 -15.46 29.13
N SER A 297 -4.76 -14.21 28.76
CA SER A 297 -5.73 -13.13 28.50
C SER A 297 -5.22 -12.21 27.38
N LEU A 298 -6.16 -11.58 26.65
CA LEU A 298 -5.87 -10.57 25.61
C LEU A 298 -5.98 -9.14 26.15
N GLU A 299 -6.14 -8.95 27.46
CA GLU A 299 -6.24 -7.61 28.05
C GLU A 299 -4.98 -6.75 27.84
N SER A 300 -3.80 -7.37 27.93
CA SER A 300 -2.51 -6.69 27.71
C SER A 300 -2.35 -6.15 26.28
N PHE A 301 -3.07 -6.70 25.31
CA PHE A 301 -3.11 -6.23 23.93
C PHE A 301 -4.18 -5.16 23.69
N GLY A 302 -5.04 -4.84 24.70
CA GLY A 302 -6.08 -3.81 24.61
C GLY A 302 -7.32 -4.19 23.80
N CYS A 303 -7.37 -5.38 23.19
CA CYS A 303 -8.47 -5.80 22.32
C CYS A 303 -9.51 -6.73 22.96
N ALA A 304 -9.35 -7.11 24.23
CA ALA A 304 -10.18 -8.11 24.93
C ALA A 304 -11.70 -7.82 24.86
N HIS A 305 -12.08 -6.52 24.87
CA HIS A 305 -13.46 -6.04 24.86
C HIS A 305 -13.92 -5.52 23.47
N LEU A 306 -13.14 -5.80 22.42
CA LEU A 306 -13.41 -5.36 21.06
C LEU A 306 -13.73 -6.58 20.15
N PRO A 307 -14.99 -7.09 20.17
CA PRO A 307 -15.32 -8.37 19.53
C PRO A 307 -15.07 -8.37 18.02
N LEU A 308 -15.32 -7.26 17.31
CA LEU A 308 -15.10 -7.19 15.86
C LEU A 308 -13.60 -7.10 15.53
N ALA A 309 -12.81 -6.39 16.36
CA ALA A 309 -11.34 -6.35 16.25
C ALA A 309 -10.74 -7.74 16.46
N LEU A 310 -11.22 -8.50 17.47
CA LEU A 310 -10.80 -9.87 17.74
C LEU A 310 -11.10 -10.79 16.54
N ARG A 311 -12.32 -10.73 15.99
CA ARG A 311 -12.74 -11.51 14.84
C ARG A 311 -11.85 -11.23 13.64
N ALA A 312 -11.55 -9.95 13.36
CA ALA A 312 -10.67 -9.53 12.28
C ALA A 312 -9.23 -10.05 12.48
N ALA A 313 -8.65 -9.87 13.69
CA ALA A 313 -7.31 -10.34 14.01
C ALA A 313 -7.20 -11.88 13.94
N GLY A 314 -8.22 -12.59 14.46
CA GLY A 314 -8.30 -14.04 14.37
C GLY A 314 -8.37 -14.57 12.93
N ALA A 315 -9.10 -13.88 12.04
CA ALA A 315 -9.19 -14.22 10.63
C ALA A 315 -7.85 -14.01 9.90
N VAL A 316 -7.15 -12.89 10.16
CA VAL A 316 -5.80 -12.65 9.64
C VAL A 316 -4.87 -13.78 10.05
N LEU A 317 -4.85 -14.14 11.32
CA LEU A 317 -3.97 -15.19 11.83
C LEU A 317 -4.31 -16.56 11.24
N ALA A 318 -5.61 -16.90 11.10
CA ALA A 318 -6.06 -18.14 10.45
C ALA A 318 -5.57 -18.23 9.00
N TYR A 319 -5.73 -17.14 8.24
CA TYR A 319 -5.29 -17.07 6.86
C TYR A 319 -3.78 -17.24 6.71
N LEU A 320 -3.02 -16.62 7.60
CA LEU A 320 -1.57 -16.76 7.63
C LEU A 320 -1.15 -18.19 8.01
N GLN A 321 -1.83 -18.85 8.97
CA GLN A 321 -1.57 -20.24 9.32
C GLN A 321 -1.81 -21.20 8.13
N GLU A 322 -2.86 -20.92 7.35
CA GLU A 322 -3.19 -21.69 6.14
C GLU A 322 -2.16 -21.45 5.02
N THR A 323 -1.77 -20.19 4.79
CA THR A 323 -0.93 -19.81 3.65
C THR A 323 0.56 -19.95 3.91
N GLN A 324 1.04 -19.76 5.14
CA GLN A 324 2.46 -19.75 5.51
C GLN A 324 2.91 -20.97 6.35
N LYS A 325 2.03 -21.92 6.61
CA LYS A 325 2.30 -23.24 7.24
C LYS A 325 3.40 -23.23 8.34
N GLY A 326 3.23 -22.41 9.37
CA GLY A 326 4.11 -22.40 10.56
C GLY A 326 5.21 -21.34 10.60
N LEU A 327 5.25 -20.43 9.64
CA LEU A 327 6.24 -19.33 9.58
C LEU A 327 5.73 -18.05 10.26
N LEU A 328 5.06 -18.13 11.44
CA LEU A 328 4.43 -16.98 12.11
C LEU A 328 5.13 -16.53 13.41
N ARG A 329 6.33 -17.05 13.68
CA ARG A 329 7.08 -16.76 14.93
C ARG A 329 7.52 -15.31 15.08
N GLN A 330 7.50 -14.53 14.00
CA GLN A 330 7.79 -13.11 14.02
C GLN A 330 6.64 -12.27 14.57
N LEU A 331 5.40 -12.78 14.55
CA LEU A 331 4.25 -12.09 15.11
C LEU A 331 4.20 -12.32 16.62
N ILE A 332 4.84 -11.45 17.38
CA ILE A 332 4.98 -11.58 18.84
C ILE A 332 4.04 -10.69 19.63
N ALA A 333 3.45 -9.68 18.99
CA ALA A 333 2.56 -8.72 19.61
C ALA A 333 1.41 -8.37 18.68
N LEU A 334 0.28 -8.00 19.29
CA LEU A 334 -0.87 -7.41 18.63
C LEU A 334 -1.09 -6.02 19.24
N GLU A 335 -0.98 -4.98 18.44
CA GLU A 335 -1.20 -3.59 18.86
C GLU A 335 -2.66 -3.20 18.63
N THR A 336 -3.30 -2.65 19.67
CA THR A 336 -4.62 -2.04 19.52
C THR A 336 -4.46 -0.52 19.43
N TYR A 337 -4.95 0.07 18.35
CA TYR A 337 -4.90 1.51 18.11
C TYR A 337 -6.30 2.12 18.01
N PHE A 338 -6.39 3.44 18.24
CA PHE A 338 -7.63 4.18 18.15
C PHE A 338 -7.58 5.17 16.98
N VAL A 339 -8.58 5.09 16.11
CA VAL A 339 -8.69 5.99 14.93
C VAL A 339 -8.77 7.45 15.35
N SER A 340 -9.33 7.73 16.53
CA SER A 340 -9.45 9.08 17.10
C SER A 340 -8.13 9.75 17.49
N GLU A 341 -7.02 9.03 17.52
CA GLU A 341 -5.67 9.59 17.78
C GLU A 341 -5.06 10.27 16.55
N TYR A 342 -5.65 10.08 15.38
CA TYR A 342 -5.13 10.56 14.11
C TYR A 342 -6.08 11.56 13.46
N MET A 343 -5.50 12.54 12.74
CA MET A 343 -6.24 13.37 11.81
C MET A 343 -6.85 12.52 10.72
N THR A 344 -8.16 12.65 10.51
CA THR A 344 -8.85 11.92 9.44
C THR A 344 -8.58 12.53 8.08
N LEU A 345 -8.14 11.71 7.13
CA LEU A 345 -7.91 12.06 5.73
C LEU A 345 -8.64 11.05 4.85
N ASP A 346 -9.72 11.47 4.20
CA ASP A 346 -10.45 10.61 3.28
C ASP A 346 -9.64 10.33 1.98
N PRO A 347 -10.02 9.33 1.17
CA PRO A 347 -9.30 8.97 -0.05
C PRO A 347 -9.19 10.12 -1.06
N HIS A 348 -10.23 10.97 -1.17
CA HIS A 348 -10.25 12.13 -2.06
C HIS A 348 -9.25 13.19 -1.58
N THR A 349 -9.26 13.49 -0.28
CA THR A 349 -8.31 14.45 0.34
C THR A 349 -6.86 13.99 0.14
N ARG A 350 -6.55 12.70 0.36
CA ARG A 350 -5.20 12.15 0.11
C ARG A 350 -4.75 12.34 -1.33
N ARG A 351 -5.65 12.14 -2.29
CA ARG A 351 -5.38 12.30 -3.73
C ARG A 351 -5.29 13.78 -4.10
N ASN A 352 -6.23 14.62 -3.66
CA ASN A 352 -6.29 16.04 -3.99
C ASN A 352 -5.10 16.82 -3.45
N LEU A 353 -4.56 16.43 -2.29
CA LEU A 353 -3.34 17.00 -1.70
C LEU A 353 -2.06 16.36 -2.25
N GLU A 354 -2.17 15.34 -3.11
CA GLU A 354 -1.02 14.66 -3.72
C GLU A 354 -0.01 14.18 -2.67
N LEU A 355 -0.47 13.50 -1.62
CA LEU A 355 0.38 13.15 -0.49
C LEU A 355 1.49 12.15 -0.86
N PHE A 356 1.18 11.15 -1.68
CA PHE A 356 2.09 10.03 -2.00
C PHE A 356 2.47 9.96 -3.47
N GLU A 357 1.59 10.41 -4.36
CA GLU A 357 1.75 10.36 -5.79
C GLU A 357 1.16 11.61 -6.44
N SER A 358 1.79 12.06 -7.52
CA SER A 358 1.30 13.19 -8.31
C SER A 358 0.04 12.79 -9.09
N GLY A 359 -1.01 13.59 -9.03
CA GLY A 359 -2.28 13.34 -9.72
C GLY A 359 -2.14 13.26 -11.25
N ARG A 360 -1.13 13.91 -11.84
CA ARG A 360 -0.91 13.92 -13.28
C ARG A 360 -0.27 12.65 -13.82
N ASN A 361 0.73 12.10 -13.10
CA ASN A 361 1.58 11.03 -13.62
C ASN A 361 1.55 9.75 -12.77
N GLY A 362 0.88 9.74 -11.63
CA GLY A 362 0.86 8.61 -10.70
C GLY A 362 2.25 8.25 -10.14
N THR A 363 3.20 9.21 -10.15
CA THR A 363 4.57 9.01 -9.66
C THR A 363 4.77 9.70 -8.31
N VAL A 364 5.72 9.21 -7.53
CA VAL A 364 6.10 9.85 -6.26
C VAL A 364 6.66 11.26 -6.49
N LYS A 365 7.37 11.48 -7.60
CA LYS A 365 7.88 12.81 -7.93
C LYS A 365 6.71 13.79 -8.16
N GLY A 366 6.73 14.90 -7.44
CA GLY A 366 5.67 15.90 -7.44
C GLY A 366 4.63 15.70 -6.33
N SER A 367 4.86 14.81 -5.37
CA SER A 367 4.02 14.62 -4.17
C SER A 367 4.65 15.23 -2.91
N LEU A 368 3.89 15.29 -1.80
CA LEU A 368 4.43 15.69 -0.50
C LEU A 368 5.53 14.73 -0.04
N LEU A 369 5.33 13.43 -0.23
CA LEU A 369 6.32 12.40 0.09
C LEU A 369 7.66 12.67 -0.63
N TRP A 370 7.64 13.05 -1.91
CA TRP A 370 8.85 13.39 -2.65
C TRP A 370 9.63 14.55 -2.03
N VAL A 371 8.92 15.54 -1.46
CA VAL A 371 9.51 16.68 -0.76
C VAL A 371 10.20 16.19 0.52
N LEU A 372 9.50 15.45 1.35
CA LEU A 372 9.89 15.13 2.72
C LEU A 372 10.76 13.87 2.84
N ASP A 373 10.64 12.88 1.93
CA ASP A 373 11.43 11.65 1.99
C ASP A 373 12.84 11.86 1.43
N LYS A 374 13.76 12.17 2.33
CA LYS A 374 15.22 12.15 2.09
C LYS A 374 15.86 11.04 2.93
N THR A 375 15.05 10.11 3.44
CA THR A 375 15.53 8.96 4.23
C THR A 375 16.49 8.08 3.43
N ARG A 376 17.44 7.48 4.13
CA ARG A 376 18.50 6.67 3.57
C ARG A 376 18.27 5.18 3.77
N SER A 377 17.54 4.83 4.82
CA SER A 377 17.20 3.45 5.14
C SER A 377 15.80 3.08 4.63
N PRO A 378 15.56 1.80 4.30
CA PRO A 378 14.21 1.31 3.98
C PRO A 378 13.21 1.52 5.12
N MET A 379 13.65 1.32 6.36
CA MET A 379 12.86 1.47 7.58
C MET A 379 12.40 2.92 7.76
N GLY A 380 13.30 3.90 7.62
CA GLY A 380 12.95 5.32 7.64
C GLY A 380 11.96 5.70 6.53
N GLY A 381 12.13 5.14 5.33
CA GLY A 381 11.19 5.36 4.22
C GLY A 381 9.78 4.81 4.49
N ARG A 382 9.66 3.68 5.18
CA ARG A 382 8.36 3.16 5.64
C ARG A 382 7.74 4.08 6.70
N LEU A 383 8.54 4.52 7.66
CA LEU A 383 8.09 5.34 8.77
C LEU A 383 7.62 6.73 8.32
N ILE A 384 8.35 7.44 7.45
CA ILE A 384 7.92 8.76 6.97
C ILE A 384 6.63 8.68 6.15
N ARG A 385 6.46 7.62 5.35
CA ARG A 385 5.20 7.36 4.64
C ARG A 385 4.05 7.16 5.63
N ARG A 386 4.28 6.42 6.71
CA ARG A 386 3.29 6.24 7.79
C ARG A 386 2.93 7.58 8.43
N TRP A 387 3.90 8.41 8.79
CA TRP A 387 3.64 9.71 9.44
C TRP A 387 2.83 10.65 8.54
N ILE A 388 3.14 10.73 7.24
CA ILE A 388 2.36 11.53 6.29
C ILE A 388 0.91 11.01 6.18
N GLY A 389 0.73 9.70 6.23
CA GLY A 389 -0.58 9.06 6.15
C GLY A 389 -1.39 9.11 7.44
N GLN A 390 -0.76 9.41 8.57
CA GLN A 390 -1.33 9.37 9.93
C GLN A 390 -0.87 10.59 10.74
N PRO A 391 -1.29 11.82 10.38
CA PRO A 391 -0.98 12.99 11.17
C PRO A 391 -1.63 12.86 12.56
N LEU A 392 -0.91 13.27 13.60
CA LEU A 392 -1.32 13.07 14.99
C LEU A 392 -2.22 14.19 15.51
N LEU A 393 -3.01 13.85 16.55
CA LEU A 393 -3.76 14.79 17.38
C LEU A 393 -3.15 14.98 18.77
N ASP A 394 -2.08 14.26 19.09
CA ASP A 394 -1.36 14.39 20.36
C ASP A 394 -0.32 15.51 20.29
N LEU A 395 -0.59 16.59 21.02
CA LEU A 395 0.25 17.78 21.04
C LEU A 395 1.65 17.50 21.63
N ALA A 396 1.74 16.65 22.67
CA ALA A 396 3.02 16.37 23.31
C ALA A 396 3.96 15.58 22.40
N ILE A 397 3.44 14.59 21.69
CA ILE A 397 4.22 13.83 20.72
C ILE A 397 4.68 14.73 19.58
N LEU A 398 3.80 15.60 19.06
CA LEU A 398 4.12 16.53 17.98
C LEU A 398 5.21 17.52 18.38
N GLN A 399 5.12 18.10 19.57
CA GLN A 399 6.12 19.02 20.10
C GLN A 399 7.48 18.32 20.27
N ARG A 400 7.50 17.11 20.79
CA ARG A 400 8.71 16.30 20.90
C ARG A 400 9.36 16.04 19.53
N ARG A 401 8.57 15.70 18.52
CA ARG A 401 9.08 15.53 17.15
C ARG A 401 9.73 16.79 16.63
N GLN A 402 9.07 17.94 16.82
CA GLN A 402 9.62 19.25 16.43
C GLN A 402 10.91 19.61 17.19
N GLU A 403 11.02 19.24 18.45
CA GLU A 403 12.23 19.43 19.25
C GLU A 403 13.41 18.67 18.66
N ILE A 404 13.24 17.37 18.33
CA ILE A 404 14.29 16.55 17.73
C ILE A 404 14.72 17.12 16.37
N VAL A 405 13.76 17.55 15.54
CA VAL A 405 14.08 18.23 14.28
C VAL A 405 14.89 19.50 14.51
N GLY A 406 14.51 20.30 15.54
CA GLY A 406 15.22 21.53 15.93
C GLY A 406 16.63 21.27 16.46
N GLU A 407 16.80 20.23 17.28
CA GLU A 407 18.11 19.81 17.79
C GLU A 407 19.05 19.45 16.63
N LEU A 408 18.53 18.72 15.62
CA LEU A 408 19.32 18.34 14.45
C LEU A 408 19.60 19.51 13.50
N LEU A 409 18.70 20.47 13.39
CA LEU A 409 18.76 21.53 12.38
C LEU A 409 20.09 22.29 12.37
N ASN A 410 20.63 22.60 13.55
CA ASN A 410 21.84 23.38 13.72
C ASN A 410 23.12 22.53 13.78
N GLU A 411 23.01 21.21 13.74
CA GLU A 411 24.10 20.26 13.95
C GLU A 411 24.57 19.61 12.63
N THR A 412 25.12 20.41 11.73
CA THR A 412 25.49 19.95 10.37
C THR A 412 26.48 18.80 10.35
N LEU A 413 27.44 18.77 11.31
CA LEU A 413 28.40 17.68 11.42
C LEU A 413 27.75 16.37 11.86
N ILE A 414 26.85 16.44 12.84
CA ILE A 414 26.10 15.27 13.31
C ILE A 414 25.20 14.78 12.17
N GLN A 415 24.48 15.67 11.49
CA GLN A 415 23.67 15.31 10.31
C GLN A 415 24.49 14.57 9.24
N ALA A 416 25.70 15.02 8.93
CA ALA A 416 26.55 14.40 7.92
C ALA A 416 26.98 12.98 8.34
N ARG A 417 27.40 12.80 9.61
CA ARG A 417 27.79 11.48 10.15
C ARG A 417 26.61 10.51 10.20
N LEU A 418 25.45 10.96 10.71
CA LEU A 418 24.23 10.17 10.72
C LEU A 418 23.82 9.75 9.31
N ALA A 419 23.89 10.69 8.35
CA ALA A 419 23.59 10.41 6.96
C ALA A 419 24.48 9.33 6.35
N GLU A 420 25.75 9.31 6.69
CA GLU A 420 26.70 8.30 6.19
C GLU A 420 26.45 6.93 6.83
N GLY A 421 26.26 6.87 8.16
CA GLY A 421 25.93 5.62 8.87
C GLY A 421 24.63 5.01 8.37
N LEU A 422 23.56 5.83 8.28
CA LEU A 422 22.25 5.37 7.81
C LEU A 422 22.26 4.86 6.36
N LYS A 423 23.11 5.41 5.50
CA LYS A 423 23.25 4.93 4.11
C LYS A 423 23.84 3.51 4.04
N LYS A 424 24.66 3.13 5.00
CA LYS A 424 25.25 1.78 5.10
C LYS A 424 24.31 0.77 5.75
N THR A 425 23.23 1.25 6.41
CA THR A 425 22.33 0.39 7.14
C THR A 425 21.46 -0.44 6.20
N SER A 426 21.52 -1.77 6.32
CA SER A 426 20.62 -2.70 5.67
C SER A 426 19.21 -2.66 6.31
N ASP A 427 18.24 -3.35 5.71
CA ASP A 427 16.88 -3.47 6.28
C ASP A 427 16.88 -4.48 7.44
N ILE A 428 17.46 -4.07 8.58
CA ILE A 428 17.62 -4.95 9.75
C ILE A 428 16.27 -5.40 10.34
N GLU A 429 15.20 -4.63 10.16
CA GLU A 429 13.84 -5.00 10.58
C GLU A 429 13.35 -6.23 9.79
N ARG A 430 13.43 -6.22 8.48
CA ARG A 430 13.06 -7.37 7.65
C ARG A 430 14.02 -8.54 7.80
N LEU A 431 15.32 -8.27 7.96
CA LEU A 431 16.32 -9.31 8.13
C LEU A 431 16.11 -10.10 9.43
N ILE A 432 15.90 -9.43 10.56
CA ILE A 432 15.67 -10.13 11.84
C ILE A 432 14.36 -10.93 11.81
N ASN A 433 13.32 -10.41 11.15
CA ASN A 433 12.08 -11.17 10.99
C ASN A 433 12.25 -12.42 10.12
N ARG A 434 13.11 -12.39 9.08
CA ARG A 434 13.49 -13.59 8.32
C ARG A 434 14.24 -14.61 9.19
N VAL A 435 15.09 -14.12 10.10
CA VAL A 435 15.78 -14.98 11.10
C VAL A 435 14.77 -15.67 12.01
N ARG A 436 13.79 -14.94 12.52
CA ARG A 436 12.70 -15.46 13.38
C ARG A 436 11.82 -16.48 12.65
N GLN A 437 11.52 -16.24 11.38
CA GLN A 437 10.79 -17.15 10.50
C GLN A 437 11.62 -18.40 10.11
N ARG A 438 12.90 -18.43 10.42
CA ARG A 438 13.83 -19.50 10.02
C ARG A 438 14.04 -19.63 8.49
N ILE A 439 13.78 -18.56 7.73
CA ILE A 439 13.99 -18.51 6.28
C ILE A 439 15.21 -17.68 5.87
N ALA A 440 15.87 -17.03 6.84
CA ALA A 440 17.10 -16.27 6.57
C ALA A 440 18.18 -17.14 5.97
N THR A 441 18.82 -16.63 4.92
CA THR A 441 19.97 -17.24 4.25
C THR A 441 21.28 -16.85 4.96
N PRO A 442 22.41 -17.51 4.66
CA PRO A 442 23.71 -17.06 5.19
C PRO A 442 24.05 -15.63 4.81
N ARG A 443 23.68 -15.17 3.62
CA ARG A 443 23.85 -13.77 3.17
C ARG A 443 23.01 -12.79 3.95
N ASP A 444 21.80 -13.20 4.37
CA ASP A 444 20.94 -12.37 5.22
C ASP A 444 21.58 -12.10 6.60
N LEU A 445 22.28 -13.10 7.18
CA LEU A 445 22.98 -12.91 8.46
C LEU A 445 24.20 -11.98 8.30
N VAL A 446 24.98 -12.11 7.24
CA VAL A 446 26.09 -11.19 6.96
C VAL A 446 25.57 -9.77 6.74
N ALA A 447 24.45 -9.60 6.01
CA ALA A 447 23.82 -8.31 5.84
C ALA A 447 23.26 -7.76 7.15
N LEU A 448 22.75 -8.62 8.05
CA LEU A 448 22.29 -8.22 9.39
C LEU A 448 23.47 -7.70 10.23
N ALA A 449 24.58 -8.43 10.28
CA ALA A 449 25.79 -8.02 11.01
C ALA A 449 26.33 -6.67 10.50
N SER A 450 26.40 -6.50 9.16
CA SER A 450 26.78 -5.23 8.54
C SER A 450 25.84 -4.08 8.91
N GLY A 451 24.52 -4.32 8.91
CA GLY A 451 23.52 -3.33 9.29
C GLY A 451 23.62 -2.96 10.77
N LEU A 452 23.86 -3.93 11.66
CA LEU A 452 24.06 -3.68 13.10
C LEU A 452 25.35 -2.91 13.38
N ARG A 453 26.42 -3.17 12.63
CA ARG A 453 27.65 -2.39 12.70
C ARG A 453 27.40 -0.93 12.28
N ALA A 454 26.66 -0.70 11.21
CA ALA A 454 26.26 0.66 10.81
C ALA A 454 25.41 1.32 11.89
N ALA A 455 24.54 0.58 12.61
CA ALA A 455 23.79 1.09 13.75
C ALA A 455 24.69 1.53 14.91
N SER A 456 25.76 0.78 15.19
CA SER A 456 26.79 1.17 16.17
C SER A 456 27.50 2.45 15.73
N GLU A 457 27.88 2.62 14.45
CA GLU A 457 28.46 3.85 13.92
C GLU A 457 27.48 5.05 14.08
N VAL A 458 26.18 4.84 13.86
CA VAL A 458 25.13 5.88 14.07
C VAL A 458 25.07 6.26 15.56
N ARG A 459 25.09 5.29 16.47
CA ARG A 459 25.09 5.52 17.93
C ARG A 459 26.30 6.34 18.38
N GLU A 460 27.49 5.99 17.87
CA GLU A 460 28.75 6.66 18.19
C GLU A 460 28.84 8.05 17.58
N SER A 461 28.14 8.32 16.47
CA SER A 461 28.05 9.65 15.85
C SER A 461 27.41 10.68 16.79
N ILE A 462 26.64 10.23 17.78
CA ILE A 462 26.01 11.03 18.81
C ILE A 462 26.84 10.83 20.11
N SER A 463 27.90 11.63 20.27
CA SER A 463 28.79 11.55 21.45
C SER A 463 28.04 11.85 22.76
N GLU A 464 28.62 11.48 23.91
CA GLU A 464 28.00 11.76 25.21
C GLU A 464 27.78 13.25 25.43
N GLU A 465 28.72 14.09 25.04
CA GLU A 465 28.59 15.55 25.11
C GLU A 465 27.45 16.05 24.20
N ALA A 466 27.26 15.42 23.03
CA ALA A 466 26.13 15.73 22.15
C ALA A 466 24.79 15.28 22.77
N ARG A 467 24.74 14.15 23.47
CA ARG A 467 23.52 13.67 24.16
C ARG A 467 23.10 14.58 25.29
N GLU A 468 24.03 15.16 26.04
CA GLU A 468 23.73 16.15 27.08
C GLU A 468 23.17 17.45 26.48
N ARG A 469 23.71 17.88 25.35
CA ARG A 469 23.31 19.11 24.66
C ARG A 469 22.02 18.96 23.84
N LEU A 470 21.73 17.76 23.36
CA LEU A 470 20.59 17.40 22.53
C LEU A 470 19.77 16.28 23.23
N PRO A 471 19.03 16.61 24.30
CA PRO A 471 18.46 15.61 25.18
C PRO A 471 17.44 14.68 24.52
N GLN A 472 16.64 15.17 23.57
CA GLN A 472 15.66 14.34 22.89
C GLN A 472 16.32 13.37 21.91
N LEU A 473 17.30 13.82 21.14
CA LEU A 473 18.11 12.97 20.27
C LEU A 473 18.94 11.98 21.12
N GLY A 474 19.45 12.42 22.26
CA GLY A 474 20.17 11.56 23.21
C GLY A 474 19.32 10.41 23.74
N GLN A 475 18.06 10.67 24.14
CA GLN A 475 17.13 9.62 24.54
C GLN A 475 16.84 8.63 23.41
N LEU A 476 16.72 9.12 22.17
CA LEU A 476 16.50 8.25 21.01
C LEU A 476 17.75 7.40 20.73
N ALA A 477 18.96 7.97 20.87
CA ALA A 477 20.22 7.25 20.71
C ALA A 477 20.44 6.15 21.77
N GLN A 478 19.90 6.30 22.97
CA GLN A 478 19.95 5.27 24.02
C GLN A 478 19.13 4.02 23.66
N ARG A 479 18.13 4.14 22.78
CA ARG A 479 17.35 3.01 22.25
C ARG A 479 18.12 2.17 21.22
N LEU A 480 19.25 2.69 20.70
CA LEU A 480 20.16 1.92 19.86
C LEU A 480 20.98 0.98 20.75
N ALA A 481 20.54 -0.27 20.81
CA ALA A 481 21.18 -1.28 21.64
C ALA A 481 22.61 -1.57 21.18
N ASN A 482 23.45 -2.03 22.11
CA ASN A 482 24.73 -2.62 21.77
C ASN A 482 24.52 -4.05 21.28
N ASN A 483 24.86 -4.33 20.03
CA ASN A 483 24.74 -5.63 19.38
C ASN A 483 26.11 -6.22 19.01
N ASP A 484 27.21 -5.76 19.63
CA ASP A 484 28.58 -6.17 19.26
C ASP A 484 28.79 -7.69 19.44
N GLU A 485 28.18 -8.31 20.47
CA GLU A 485 28.24 -9.76 20.67
C GLU A 485 27.61 -10.53 19.50
N ILE A 486 26.46 -10.07 19.01
CA ILE A 486 25.75 -10.68 17.86
C ILE A 486 26.55 -10.50 16.57
N ILE A 487 27.13 -9.32 16.39
CA ILE A 487 28.00 -9.04 15.23
C ILE A 487 29.18 -10.02 15.26
N ALA A 488 29.87 -10.12 16.40
CA ALA A 488 31.00 -11.04 16.57
C ALA A 488 30.57 -12.50 16.33
N GLN A 489 29.47 -12.93 16.91
CA GLN A 489 28.95 -14.31 16.74
C GLN A 489 28.69 -14.65 15.25
N ILE A 490 28.13 -13.73 14.49
CA ILE A 490 27.89 -13.95 13.05
C ILE A 490 29.21 -13.98 12.28
N GLU A 491 30.14 -13.05 12.53
CA GLU A 491 31.39 -12.90 11.80
C GLU A 491 32.40 -14.01 12.11
N GLU A 492 32.40 -14.53 13.32
CA GLU A 492 33.22 -15.70 13.70
C GLU A 492 32.70 -16.97 13.04
N ALA A 493 31.34 -17.09 12.88
CA ALA A 493 30.75 -18.30 12.35
C ALA A 493 30.70 -18.34 10.83
N ILE A 494 30.39 -17.22 10.16
CA ILE A 494 30.08 -17.19 8.71
C ILE A 494 31.22 -16.54 7.94
N VAL A 495 31.51 -17.06 6.75
CA VAL A 495 32.50 -16.45 5.81
C VAL A 495 31.96 -15.13 5.25
N ASP A 496 32.85 -14.24 4.76
CA ASP A 496 32.45 -12.92 4.28
C ASP A 496 31.54 -12.95 3.05
N GLU A 497 31.77 -13.92 2.15
CA GLU A 497 30.94 -14.11 0.94
C GLU A 497 30.35 -15.54 0.92
N PRO A 498 29.30 -15.79 1.70
CA PRO A 498 28.70 -17.11 1.76
C PRO A 498 27.86 -17.44 0.52
N PRO A 499 27.68 -18.73 0.19
CA PRO A 499 26.72 -19.18 -0.81
C PRO A 499 25.28 -18.81 -0.43
N LEU A 500 24.34 -19.00 -1.36
CA LEU A 500 22.91 -18.71 -1.11
C LEU A 500 22.29 -19.70 -0.13
N SER A 501 22.65 -20.98 -0.23
CA SER A 501 22.14 -22.05 0.63
C SER A 501 23.20 -22.59 1.56
N ALA A 502 22.80 -22.89 2.79
CA ALA A 502 23.67 -23.56 3.75
C ALA A 502 24.02 -25.01 3.35
N THR A 503 23.21 -25.63 2.48
CA THR A 503 23.45 -26.97 1.96
C THR A 503 24.52 -27.03 0.88
N ASP A 504 24.89 -25.88 0.28
CA ASP A 504 25.88 -25.84 -0.80
C ASP A 504 27.33 -26.05 -0.28
N GLY A 505 27.52 -25.98 1.04
CA GLY A 505 28.84 -26.03 1.70
C GLY A 505 29.64 -24.73 1.56
N GLY A 506 30.61 -24.51 2.43
CA GLY A 506 31.46 -23.32 2.41
C GLY A 506 30.82 -22.09 3.10
N VAL A 507 29.87 -22.29 3.98
CA VAL A 507 29.19 -21.24 4.77
C VAL A 507 29.94 -20.92 6.06
N ILE A 508 30.38 -21.97 6.77
CA ILE A 508 31.00 -21.83 8.09
C ILE A 508 32.53 -21.63 7.98
N ARG A 509 32.99 -20.60 8.66
CA ARG A 509 34.41 -20.20 8.71
C ARG A 509 35.26 -21.32 9.35
N SER A 510 36.46 -21.53 8.82
CA SER A 510 37.43 -22.46 9.41
C SER A 510 37.84 -21.97 10.82
N GLY A 511 37.94 -22.88 11.76
CA GLY A 511 38.22 -22.59 13.16
C GLY A 511 36.98 -22.42 14.05
N TYR A 512 35.78 -22.33 13.47
CA TYR A 512 34.56 -22.19 14.26
C TYR A 512 34.10 -23.54 14.89
N SER A 513 34.25 -24.64 14.16
CA SER A 513 33.88 -25.98 14.63
C SER A 513 35.01 -27.00 14.35
N ALA A 514 35.60 -27.54 15.44
CA ALA A 514 36.67 -28.54 15.32
C ALA A 514 36.22 -29.82 14.59
N GLU A 515 34.92 -30.23 14.76
CA GLU A 515 34.37 -31.39 14.06
C GLU A 515 34.28 -31.11 12.54
N LEU A 516 33.79 -29.95 12.15
CA LEU A 516 33.66 -29.54 10.76
C LEU A 516 35.03 -29.44 10.10
N ASP A 517 36.01 -28.85 10.80
CA ASP A 517 37.38 -28.71 10.27
C ASP A 517 38.07 -30.06 10.02
N GLN A 518 37.88 -31.04 10.94
CA GLN A 518 38.37 -32.38 10.73
C GLN A 518 37.82 -33.05 9.46
N VAL A 519 36.52 -32.87 9.21
CA VAL A 519 35.89 -33.44 8.01
C VAL A 519 36.31 -32.69 6.74
N LYS A 520 36.52 -31.37 6.81
CA LYS A 520 37.07 -30.56 5.68
C LYS A 520 38.51 -30.95 5.37
N ASP A 521 39.32 -31.18 6.37
CA ASP A 521 40.69 -31.66 6.19
C ASP A 521 40.76 -33.05 5.55
N ALA A 522 39.87 -33.95 5.98
CA ALA A 522 39.79 -35.30 5.38
C ALA A 522 39.33 -35.22 3.90
N ALA A 523 38.36 -34.37 3.57
CA ALA A 523 37.93 -34.15 2.18
C ALA A 523 39.04 -33.53 1.29
N SER A 524 39.76 -32.54 1.85
CA SER A 524 40.91 -31.91 1.16
C SER A 524 42.05 -32.92 0.91
N GLY A 525 42.33 -33.79 1.89
CA GLY A 525 43.27 -34.89 1.74
C GLY A 525 42.90 -35.79 0.57
N GLY A 526 41.64 -36.14 0.44
CA GLY A 526 41.14 -36.95 -0.68
C GLY A 526 41.31 -36.28 -2.06
N GLN A 527 41.08 -34.99 -2.16
CA GLN A 527 41.28 -34.22 -3.39
C GLN A 527 42.78 -34.14 -3.80
N LYS A 528 43.66 -33.93 -2.83
CA LYS A 528 45.11 -33.98 -3.06
C LYS A 528 45.56 -35.37 -3.56
N TRP A 529 45.02 -36.43 -2.93
CA TRP A 529 45.29 -37.80 -3.34
C TRP A 529 44.86 -38.06 -4.79
N ILE A 530 43.72 -37.54 -5.26
CA ILE A 530 43.27 -37.65 -6.66
C ILE A 530 44.28 -36.98 -7.61
N ALA A 531 44.77 -35.79 -7.26
CA ALA A 531 45.76 -35.09 -8.06
C ALA A 531 47.10 -35.83 -8.11
N GLU A 532 47.55 -36.43 -7.02
CA GLU A 532 48.75 -37.29 -6.95
C GLU A 532 48.53 -38.58 -7.73
N MET A 533 47.36 -39.20 -7.69
CA MET A 533 46.98 -40.35 -8.50
C MET A 533 47.08 -40.05 -9.99
N GLU A 534 46.58 -38.88 -10.44
CA GLU A 534 46.73 -38.48 -11.86
C GLU A 534 48.18 -38.46 -12.29
N GLN A 535 49.06 -37.91 -11.48
CA GLN A 535 50.49 -37.89 -11.79
C GLN A 535 51.12 -39.29 -11.73
N ARG A 536 50.70 -40.12 -10.74
CA ARG A 536 51.17 -41.51 -10.60
C ARG A 536 50.75 -42.34 -11.81
N GLU A 537 49.49 -42.24 -12.24
CA GLU A 537 48.97 -42.99 -13.37
C GLU A 537 49.55 -42.50 -14.72
N ARG A 538 49.82 -41.19 -14.86
CA ARG A 538 50.60 -40.70 -16.03
C ARG A 538 52.01 -41.32 -16.14
N ARG A 539 52.74 -41.48 -15.01
CA ARG A 539 54.04 -42.09 -14.98
C ARG A 539 53.98 -43.61 -15.23
N ARG A 540 52.99 -44.29 -14.63
CA ARG A 540 52.77 -45.75 -14.77
C ARG A 540 52.46 -46.16 -16.20
N THR A 541 51.50 -45.43 -16.83
CA THR A 541 51.04 -45.77 -18.18
C THR A 541 51.83 -45.13 -19.30
N GLY A 542 52.62 -44.12 -19.00
CA GLY A 542 53.37 -43.34 -20.01
C GLY A 542 52.46 -42.47 -20.88
N ILE A 543 51.19 -42.24 -20.48
CA ILE A 543 50.18 -41.42 -21.19
C ILE A 543 50.23 -40.03 -20.64
N SER A 544 50.89 -39.09 -21.28
CA SER A 544 50.98 -37.68 -20.84
C SER A 544 49.65 -36.93 -20.90
N THR A 545 48.73 -37.36 -21.74
CA THR A 545 47.40 -36.75 -21.94
C THR A 545 46.31 -37.29 -21.00
N LEU A 546 46.61 -38.25 -20.14
CA LEU A 546 45.71 -38.81 -19.14
C LEU A 546 45.26 -37.68 -18.21
N LYS A 547 43.95 -37.56 -18.00
CA LYS A 547 43.33 -36.61 -17.06
C LYS A 547 42.37 -37.31 -16.16
N VAL A 548 42.36 -36.95 -14.88
CA VAL A 548 41.27 -37.30 -13.96
C VAL A 548 40.26 -36.16 -13.96
N GLY A 549 38.97 -36.48 -14.22
CA GLY A 549 37.89 -35.53 -14.27
C GLY A 549 36.74 -35.99 -13.39
N TYR A 550 35.76 -35.10 -13.17
CA TYR A 550 34.54 -35.37 -12.42
C TYR A 550 33.28 -34.96 -13.21
N THR A 551 32.23 -35.76 -13.17
CA THR A 551 30.91 -35.40 -13.64
C THR A 551 29.85 -35.86 -12.63
N LYS A 552 28.77 -35.10 -12.48
CA LYS A 552 27.66 -35.43 -11.55
C LYS A 552 27.03 -36.81 -11.84
N VAL A 553 27.07 -37.27 -13.12
CA VAL A 553 26.41 -38.51 -13.55
C VAL A 553 27.32 -39.74 -13.32
N PHE A 554 28.64 -39.64 -13.54
CA PHE A 554 29.56 -40.76 -13.51
C PHE A 554 30.58 -40.72 -12.36
N GLY A 555 30.62 -39.62 -11.62
CA GLY A 555 31.59 -39.38 -10.57
C GLY A 555 32.99 -39.08 -11.13
N TYR A 556 34.05 -39.43 -10.40
CA TYR A 556 35.40 -39.28 -10.86
C TYR A 556 35.77 -40.36 -11.91
N TYR A 557 36.47 -39.96 -12.96
CA TYR A 557 36.89 -40.82 -14.07
C TYR A 557 38.27 -40.43 -14.58
N ILE A 558 38.94 -41.39 -15.18
CA ILE A 558 40.19 -41.21 -15.91
C ILE A 558 39.85 -41.10 -17.40
N GLU A 559 40.19 -40.00 -18.05
CA GLU A 559 39.94 -39.80 -19.47
C GLU A 559 41.24 -40.02 -20.26
N ILE A 560 41.14 -40.89 -21.28
CA ILE A 560 42.26 -41.26 -22.16
C ILE A 560 41.80 -41.04 -23.60
N THR A 561 42.62 -40.35 -24.39
CA THR A 561 42.41 -40.09 -25.81
C THR A 561 42.50 -41.38 -26.65
N ASN A 562 41.73 -41.47 -27.74
CA ASN A 562 41.70 -42.65 -28.62
C ASN A 562 43.13 -43.12 -29.11
N SER A 563 44.07 -42.21 -29.29
CA SER A 563 45.44 -42.51 -29.71
C SER A 563 46.28 -43.32 -28.70
N ASN A 564 45.82 -43.35 -27.42
CA ASN A 564 46.54 -44.00 -26.32
C ASN A 564 45.81 -45.21 -25.73
N LEU A 565 44.69 -45.64 -26.31
CA LEU A 565 43.91 -46.76 -25.80
C LEU A 565 44.67 -48.09 -25.72
N ASN A 566 45.66 -48.30 -26.59
CA ASN A 566 46.54 -49.50 -26.58
C ASN A 566 47.50 -49.54 -25.39
N ARG A 567 47.62 -48.48 -24.58
CA ARG A 567 48.47 -48.43 -23.39
C ARG A 567 47.62 -48.44 -22.08
N VAL A 568 46.32 -48.65 -22.20
CA VAL A 568 45.44 -48.73 -21.04
C VAL A 568 45.74 -50.02 -20.30
N PRO A 569 45.99 -49.98 -18.97
CA PRO A 569 46.21 -51.18 -18.15
C PRO A 569 44.89 -51.96 -17.96
N ASP A 570 45.07 -53.32 -17.70
CA ASP A 570 43.92 -54.21 -17.52
C ASP A 570 43.04 -53.90 -16.27
N ASP A 571 43.56 -53.16 -15.29
CA ASP A 571 42.87 -52.75 -14.10
C ASP A 571 41.95 -51.49 -14.29
N PHE A 572 41.98 -50.88 -15.49
CA PHE A 572 41.10 -49.79 -15.84
C PHE A 572 39.75 -50.31 -16.36
N ILE A 573 38.67 -50.06 -15.63
CA ILE A 573 37.31 -50.46 -15.98
C ILE A 573 36.70 -49.37 -16.85
N ARG A 574 36.38 -49.72 -18.10
CA ARG A 574 35.71 -48.76 -19.04
C ARG A 574 34.28 -48.43 -18.59
N ARG A 575 33.94 -47.16 -18.60
CA ARG A 575 32.62 -46.63 -18.22
C ARG A 575 31.91 -45.95 -19.37
N GLN A 576 32.61 -45.17 -20.19
CA GLN A 576 31.98 -44.38 -21.25
C GLN A 576 32.95 -44.22 -22.45
N THR A 577 32.40 -44.36 -23.66
CA THR A 577 33.06 -44.03 -24.92
C THR A 577 32.64 -42.62 -25.36
N LEU A 578 33.61 -41.80 -25.70
CA LEU A 578 33.44 -40.46 -26.24
C LEU A 578 33.95 -40.41 -27.68
N THR A 579 33.64 -39.38 -28.43
CA THR A 579 34.08 -39.15 -29.80
C THR A 579 35.64 -39.13 -29.90
N ASN A 580 36.32 -38.56 -28.90
CA ASN A 580 37.78 -38.34 -28.92
C ASN A 580 38.55 -39.15 -27.86
N GLY A 581 37.89 -40.03 -27.11
CA GLY A 581 38.52 -40.76 -26.03
C GLY A 581 37.57 -41.71 -25.29
N GLU A 582 38.07 -42.36 -24.28
CA GLU A 582 37.26 -43.19 -23.38
C GLU A 582 37.49 -42.81 -21.93
N ARG A 583 36.47 -43.05 -21.10
CA ARG A 583 36.51 -42.83 -19.66
C ARG A 583 36.57 -44.12 -18.90
N PHE A 584 37.49 -44.19 -17.97
CA PHE A 584 37.79 -45.38 -17.15
C PHE A 584 37.63 -45.02 -15.66
N VAL A 585 37.49 -46.05 -14.84
CA VAL A 585 37.59 -45.97 -13.38
C VAL A 585 38.48 -47.11 -12.88
N THR A 586 39.09 -46.87 -11.74
CA THR A 586 39.81 -47.93 -11.01
C THR A 586 39.09 -48.18 -9.66
N PRO A 587 39.24 -49.38 -9.06
CA PRO A 587 38.73 -49.66 -7.73
C PRO A 587 39.22 -48.65 -6.70
N GLU A 588 40.48 -48.28 -6.72
CA GLU A 588 41.09 -47.28 -5.83
C GLU A 588 40.50 -45.90 -5.99
N LEU A 589 40.25 -45.45 -7.25
CA LEU A 589 39.55 -44.20 -7.53
C LEU A 589 38.11 -44.19 -6.98
N LYS A 590 37.42 -45.31 -7.07
CA LYS A 590 36.04 -45.46 -6.56
C LYS A 590 35.98 -45.46 -5.04
N GLU A 591 36.94 -46.06 -4.34
CA GLU A 591 37.01 -45.96 -2.87
C GLU A 591 37.26 -44.51 -2.43
N GLN A 592 38.20 -43.82 -3.06
CA GLN A 592 38.47 -42.43 -2.72
C GLN A 592 37.30 -41.50 -3.08
N GLU A 593 36.63 -41.74 -4.21
CA GLU A 593 35.41 -41.06 -4.59
C GLU A 593 34.34 -41.19 -3.50
N ALA A 594 34.09 -42.39 -3.03
CA ALA A 594 33.11 -42.62 -1.98
C ALA A 594 33.46 -41.87 -0.68
N LEU A 595 34.72 -41.85 -0.29
CA LEU A 595 35.21 -41.11 0.89
C LEU A 595 35.00 -39.58 0.71
N ILE A 596 35.33 -39.04 -0.47
CA ILE A 596 35.18 -37.58 -0.75
C ILE A 596 33.70 -37.20 -0.78
N LEU A 597 32.86 -37.97 -1.46
CA LEU A 597 31.41 -37.66 -1.57
C LEU A 597 30.72 -37.74 -0.19
N ASN A 598 31.01 -38.77 0.59
CA ASN A 598 30.53 -38.92 1.96
C ASN A 598 30.98 -37.76 2.86
N ALA A 599 32.26 -37.33 2.71
CA ALA A 599 32.76 -36.17 3.46
C ALA A 599 32.07 -34.86 3.03
N GLN A 600 31.83 -34.66 1.71
CA GLN A 600 31.13 -33.49 1.22
C GLN A 600 29.66 -33.43 1.70
N GLU A 601 28.96 -34.55 1.69
CA GLU A 601 27.61 -34.66 2.23
C GLU A 601 27.57 -34.35 3.75
N ARG A 602 28.54 -34.91 4.49
CA ARG A 602 28.68 -34.64 5.93
C ARG A 602 29.03 -33.17 6.21
N ILE A 603 29.89 -32.54 5.40
CA ILE A 603 30.18 -31.10 5.49
C ILE A 603 28.89 -30.28 5.32
N GLY A 604 28.13 -30.53 4.24
CA GLY A 604 26.86 -29.79 3.99
C GLY A 604 25.87 -29.97 5.12
N LYS A 605 25.74 -31.17 5.68
CA LYS A 605 24.85 -31.44 6.81
C LYS A 605 25.29 -30.71 8.08
N LEU A 606 26.59 -30.81 8.45
CA LEU A 606 27.13 -30.12 9.62
C LEU A 606 27.03 -28.59 9.49
N GLU A 607 27.37 -28.05 8.33
CA GLU A 607 27.23 -26.59 8.11
C GLU A 607 25.77 -26.14 8.20
N SER A 608 24.82 -26.92 7.68
CA SER A 608 23.39 -26.64 7.81
C SER A 608 22.89 -26.69 9.26
N GLU A 609 23.38 -27.66 10.05
CA GLU A 609 23.03 -27.78 11.47
C GLU A 609 23.60 -26.61 12.28
N ILE A 610 24.88 -26.27 12.09
CA ILE A 610 25.54 -25.12 12.75
C ILE A 610 24.83 -23.80 12.39
N PHE A 611 24.54 -23.61 11.11
CA PHE A 611 23.80 -22.42 10.63
C PHE A 611 22.40 -22.35 11.24
N ALA A 612 21.69 -23.48 11.35
CA ALA A 612 20.36 -23.53 11.97
C ALA A 612 20.41 -23.19 13.47
N GLN A 613 21.44 -23.67 14.19
CA GLN A 613 21.67 -23.34 15.60
C GLN A 613 21.99 -21.86 15.79
N LEU A 614 22.91 -21.30 15.01
CA LEU A 614 23.24 -19.87 15.01
C LEU A 614 22.01 -19.01 14.81
N ARG A 615 21.21 -19.31 13.78
CA ARG A 615 19.99 -18.59 13.47
C ARG A 615 18.95 -18.68 14.59
N ALA A 616 18.86 -19.83 15.27
CA ALA A 616 17.95 -20.04 16.39
C ALA A 616 18.38 -19.22 17.63
N SER A 617 19.66 -19.18 17.96
CA SER A 617 20.23 -18.38 19.04
C SER A 617 19.96 -16.88 18.81
N ILE A 618 20.26 -16.35 17.63
CA ILE A 618 20.01 -14.94 17.29
C ILE A 618 18.52 -14.62 17.40
N ALA A 619 17.65 -15.52 16.93
CA ALA A 619 16.19 -15.32 17.00
C ALA A 619 15.68 -15.26 18.44
N GLN A 620 16.26 -16.05 19.35
CA GLN A 620 15.86 -16.14 20.74
C GLN A 620 16.44 -15.01 21.58
N ASP A 621 17.74 -14.73 21.43
CA ASP A 621 18.50 -13.94 22.38
C ASP A 621 18.55 -12.44 22.02
N ALA A 622 18.41 -12.10 20.74
CA ALA A 622 18.68 -10.75 20.25
C ALA A 622 17.53 -10.09 19.46
N SER A 623 16.47 -10.81 19.12
CA SER A 623 15.49 -10.27 18.17
C SER A 623 14.76 -9.02 18.66
N GLU A 624 14.46 -8.90 19.97
CA GLU A 624 13.79 -7.72 20.53
C GLU A 624 14.72 -6.48 20.52
N SER A 625 15.96 -6.67 20.93
CA SER A 625 16.99 -5.64 20.92
C SER A 625 17.27 -5.12 19.52
N ILE A 626 17.34 -6.01 18.53
CA ILE A 626 17.53 -5.66 17.11
C ILE A 626 16.33 -4.91 16.56
N LEU A 627 15.10 -5.32 16.88
CA LEU A 627 13.88 -4.60 16.48
C LEU A 627 13.79 -3.22 17.11
N ALA A 628 14.11 -3.08 18.41
CA ALA A 628 14.17 -1.78 19.08
C ALA A 628 15.19 -0.85 18.39
N THR A 629 16.37 -1.39 18.02
CA THR A 629 17.40 -0.69 17.24
C THR A 629 16.88 -0.27 15.85
N ALA A 630 16.17 -1.17 15.15
CA ALA A 630 15.59 -0.89 13.83
C ALA A 630 14.59 0.29 13.89
N HIS A 631 13.70 0.28 14.90
CA HIS A 631 12.73 1.35 15.10
C HIS A 631 13.42 2.70 15.44
N ALA A 632 14.42 2.68 16.32
CA ALA A 632 15.17 3.88 16.67
C ALA A 632 15.93 4.46 15.45
N LEU A 633 16.55 3.61 14.63
CA LEU A 633 17.19 4.03 13.37
C LEU A 633 16.17 4.63 12.39
N ALA A 634 14.99 4.04 12.27
CA ALA A 634 13.93 4.57 11.40
C ALA A 634 13.49 5.97 11.85
N GLU A 635 13.32 6.18 13.17
CA GLU A 635 12.97 7.49 13.73
C GLU A 635 14.10 8.51 13.48
N ILE A 636 15.38 8.16 13.76
CA ILE A 636 16.53 9.04 13.50
C ILE A 636 16.60 9.43 12.03
N ASP A 637 16.39 8.49 11.11
CA ASP A 637 16.41 8.73 9.66
C ASP A 637 15.30 9.68 9.21
N VAL A 638 14.10 9.54 9.78
CA VAL A 638 12.98 10.46 9.51
C VAL A 638 13.28 11.86 10.04
N TYR A 639 13.74 12.00 11.30
CA TYR A 639 14.08 13.30 11.86
C TYR A 639 15.21 13.96 11.09
N LEU A 640 16.23 13.21 10.70
CA LEU A 640 17.30 13.71 9.84
C LEU A 640 16.77 14.19 8.49
N SER A 641 15.86 13.44 7.88
CA SER A 641 15.21 13.81 6.62
C SER A 641 14.46 15.14 6.76
N LEU A 642 13.63 15.28 7.80
CA LEU A 642 12.86 16.50 8.08
C LEU A 642 13.78 17.71 8.38
N ALA A 643 14.86 17.52 9.17
CA ALA A 643 15.82 18.54 9.47
C ALA A 643 16.57 19.03 8.22
N GLN A 644 17.00 18.11 7.34
CA GLN A 644 17.66 18.44 6.08
C GLN A 644 16.75 19.21 5.12
N VAL A 645 15.47 18.83 5.04
CA VAL A 645 14.48 19.55 4.24
C VAL A 645 14.24 20.93 4.81
N ALA A 646 14.09 21.06 6.15
CA ALA A 646 13.90 22.34 6.83
C ALA A 646 15.10 23.28 6.62
N ALA A 647 16.33 22.78 6.77
CA ALA A 647 17.56 23.55 6.54
C ALA A 647 17.67 24.02 5.09
N LYS A 648 17.42 23.11 4.14
CA LYS A 648 17.60 23.40 2.71
C LYS A 648 16.62 24.44 2.18
N TYR A 649 15.38 24.41 2.67
CA TYR A 649 14.29 25.24 2.13
C TYR A 649 13.80 26.32 3.12
N ASN A 650 14.56 26.59 4.18
CA ASN A 650 14.25 27.59 5.19
C ASN A 650 12.82 27.43 5.75
N TYR A 651 12.50 26.24 6.27
CA TYR A 651 11.23 25.99 6.94
C TYR A 651 11.31 26.41 8.40
N CYS A 652 10.22 26.97 8.92
CA CYS A 652 10.13 27.41 10.31
C CYS A 652 9.50 26.33 11.20
N ARG A 653 9.78 26.38 12.49
CA ARG A 653 9.10 25.59 13.53
C ARG A 653 7.70 26.16 13.74
N PRO A 654 6.62 25.44 13.45
CA PRO A 654 5.28 25.93 13.77
C PRO A 654 4.99 25.81 15.25
N THR A 655 4.27 26.79 15.81
CA THR A 655 3.68 26.69 17.15
C THR A 655 2.37 25.92 17.05
N LEU A 656 2.28 24.81 17.77
CA LEU A 656 1.08 23.99 17.86
C LEU A 656 0.35 24.22 19.17
N ASN A 657 -0.97 24.33 19.13
CA ASN A 657 -1.85 24.48 20.30
C ASN A 657 -3.21 23.80 20.06
N GLU A 658 -4.09 23.85 21.03
CA GLU A 658 -5.46 23.32 20.93
C GLU A 658 -6.51 24.41 20.58
N ASP A 659 -6.06 25.64 20.28
CA ASP A 659 -6.92 26.75 19.91
C ASP A 659 -7.58 26.57 18.54
N ASP A 660 -8.48 27.47 18.18
CA ASP A 660 -9.21 27.45 16.91
C ASP A 660 -8.50 28.20 15.77
N THR A 661 -7.25 28.64 15.98
CA THR A 661 -6.55 29.56 15.07
C THR A 661 -5.59 28.81 14.14
N ILE A 662 -5.61 29.18 12.86
CA ILE A 662 -4.55 28.86 11.88
C ILE A 662 -4.03 30.22 11.39
N HIS A 663 -2.79 30.53 11.76
CA HIS A 663 -2.11 31.78 11.35
C HIS A 663 -0.77 31.40 10.70
N ILE A 664 -0.64 31.71 9.42
CA ILE A 664 0.54 31.41 8.60
C ILE A 664 1.03 32.71 7.98
N VAL A 665 2.30 33.03 8.20
CA VAL A 665 2.96 34.19 7.62
C VAL A 665 3.91 33.76 6.51
N ALA A 666 3.79 34.36 5.35
CA ALA A 666 4.59 34.07 4.17
C ALA A 666 4.68 32.57 3.84
N GLY A 667 3.54 31.88 3.87
CA GLY A 667 3.44 30.46 3.54
C GLY A 667 3.80 30.18 2.08
N ARG A 668 4.41 29.03 1.82
CA ARG A 668 4.81 28.57 0.49
C ARG A 668 4.28 27.16 0.25
N HIS A 669 4.06 26.79 -1.02
CA HIS A 669 3.61 25.43 -1.37
C HIS A 669 4.81 24.48 -1.46
N PRO A 670 4.93 23.45 -0.57
CA PRO A 670 6.15 22.66 -0.44
C PRO A 670 6.56 21.95 -1.73
N VAL A 671 5.59 21.49 -2.53
CA VAL A 671 5.86 20.76 -3.76
C VAL A 671 6.19 21.70 -4.91
N ILE A 672 5.41 22.77 -5.09
CA ILE A 672 5.58 23.69 -6.24
C ILE A 672 6.87 24.49 -6.09
N GLU A 673 7.21 24.93 -4.88
CA GLU A 673 8.48 25.60 -4.56
C GLU A 673 9.70 24.79 -5.02
N GLN A 674 9.65 23.46 -4.89
CA GLN A 674 10.75 22.57 -5.30
C GLN A 674 10.70 22.16 -6.77
N ALA A 675 9.50 22.14 -7.37
CA ALA A 675 9.32 21.75 -8.76
C ALA A 675 9.63 22.87 -9.75
N GLN A 676 9.42 24.13 -9.35
CA GLN A 676 9.66 25.33 -10.17
C GLN A 676 10.96 26.01 -9.73
N THR A 677 12.07 25.71 -10.43
CA THR A 677 13.39 26.29 -10.13
C THR A 677 13.67 27.60 -10.87
N GLU A 678 12.89 27.92 -11.91
CA GLU A 678 13.14 29.10 -12.77
C GLU A 678 12.61 30.42 -12.19
N ARG A 679 11.57 30.34 -11.35
CA ARG A 679 10.95 31.53 -10.72
C ARG A 679 10.74 31.25 -9.24
N PRO A 680 11.05 32.23 -8.37
CA PRO A 680 10.79 32.09 -6.94
C PRO A 680 9.26 31.96 -6.69
N PHE A 681 8.89 31.11 -5.74
CA PHE A 681 7.49 31.00 -5.31
C PHE A 681 7.06 32.27 -4.57
N ILE A 682 5.87 32.79 -4.87
CA ILE A 682 5.32 33.97 -4.20
C ILE A 682 4.63 33.54 -2.91
N PRO A 683 5.16 33.92 -1.72
CA PRO A 683 4.58 33.49 -0.45
C PRO A 683 3.30 34.25 -0.12
N ASN A 684 2.37 33.57 0.58
CA ASN A 684 1.07 34.09 0.96
C ASN A 684 0.75 33.84 2.43
N ASP A 685 0.06 34.79 3.05
CA ASP A 685 -0.41 34.68 4.41
C ASP A 685 -1.78 33.98 4.47
N ALA A 686 -2.09 33.35 5.61
CA ALA A 686 -3.40 32.82 5.89
C ALA A 686 -3.77 33.02 7.35
N GLU A 687 -4.99 33.53 7.60
CA GLU A 687 -5.53 33.69 8.94
C GLU A 687 -6.95 33.14 8.99
N LEU A 688 -7.14 32.05 9.74
CA LEU A 688 -8.42 31.41 9.97
C LEU A 688 -8.66 31.27 11.48
N SER A 689 -9.88 31.59 11.92
CA SER A 689 -10.34 31.44 13.30
C SER A 689 -11.85 31.33 13.35
N ASN A 690 -12.39 30.43 14.15
CA ASN A 690 -13.85 30.28 14.28
C ASN A 690 -14.57 31.51 14.83
N THR A 691 -13.80 32.47 15.40
CA THR A 691 -14.34 33.67 16.04
C THR A 691 -14.32 34.90 15.15
N ARG A 692 -13.31 35.02 14.24
CA ARG A 692 -13.11 36.24 13.45
C ARG A 692 -13.14 36.03 11.95
N SER A 693 -12.44 35.01 11.46
CA SER A 693 -12.25 34.70 10.04
C SER A 693 -12.45 33.21 9.80
N GLN A 694 -13.68 32.74 10.05
CA GLN A 694 -14.03 31.33 9.91
C GLN A 694 -13.97 30.88 8.46
N LEU A 695 -14.42 31.73 7.52
CA LEU A 695 -14.48 31.39 6.12
C LEU A 695 -13.86 32.49 5.26
N LEU A 696 -12.89 32.12 4.42
CA LEU A 696 -12.27 33.00 3.43
C LEU A 696 -12.84 32.69 2.04
N ILE A 697 -13.58 33.64 1.45
CA ILE A 697 -14.00 33.59 0.05
C ILE A 697 -12.88 34.14 -0.81
N ILE A 698 -12.32 33.30 -1.70
CA ILE A 698 -11.17 33.65 -2.53
C ILE A 698 -11.63 33.76 -3.99
N THR A 699 -11.61 34.99 -4.52
CA THR A 699 -11.96 35.25 -5.91
C THR A 699 -10.73 35.49 -6.78
N GLY A 700 -10.90 35.47 -8.08
CA GLY A 700 -9.84 35.75 -9.05
C GLY A 700 -9.87 34.82 -10.26
N PRO A 701 -9.08 35.12 -11.30
CA PRO A 701 -9.08 34.36 -12.54
C PRO A 701 -8.52 32.95 -12.41
N ASN A 702 -8.79 32.09 -13.39
CA ASN A 702 -8.13 30.80 -13.51
C ASN A 702 -6.64 31.01 -13.79
N MET A 703 -5.81 30.06 -13.38
CA MET A 703 -4.34 30.11 -13.42
C MET A 703 -3.69 31.14 -12.50
N ALA A 704 -4.44 31.96 -11.77
CA ALA A 704 -3.88 32.97 -10.85
C ALA A 704 -3.31 32.38 -9.56
N GLY A 705 -3.52 31.08 -9.27
CA GLY A 705 -2.94 30.39 -8.12
C GLY A 705 -3.88 30.12 -6.95
N LYS A 706 -5.23 30.28 -7.12
CA LYS A 706 -6.23 29.99 -6.05
C LYS A 706 -6.08 28.58 -5.48
N SER A 707 -6.20 27.55 -6.31
CA SER A 707 -6.09 26.15 -5.90
C SER A 707 -4.74 25.79 -5.29
N THR A 708 -3.67 26.44 -5.75
CA THR A 708 -2.32 26.33 -5.16
C THR A 708 -2.30 26.86 -3.73
N TYR A 709 -2.88 28.03 -3.49
CA TYR A 709 -2.98 28.61 -2.16
C TYR A 709 -3.81 27.75 -1.20
N LEU A 710 -4.95 27.21 -1.68
CA LEU A 710 -5.77 26.31 -0.88
C LEU A 710 -4.99 25.08 -0.41
N ARG A 711 -4.32 24.41 -1.36
CA ARG A 711 -3.50 23.22 -1.07
C ARG A 711 -2.31 23.59 -0.16
N GLN A 712 -1.68 24.73 -0.36
CA GLN A 712 -0.59 25.23 0.48
C GLN A 712 -0.97 25.25 1.96
N VAL A 713 -2.11 25.85 2.30
CA VAL A 713 -2.59 25.93 3.68
C VAL A 713 -2.82 24.54 4.27
N ALA A 714 -3.51 23.66 3.53
CA ALA A 714 -3.75 22.30 3.99
C ALA A 714 -2.46 21.49 4.19
N LEU A 715 -1.50 21.59 3.28
CA LEU A 715 -0.22 20.90 3.38
C LEU A 715 0.63 21.42 4.55
N ILE A 716 0.62 22.73 4.82
CA ILE A 716 1.30 23.32 5.99
C ILE A 716 0.69 22.78 7.28
N VAL A 717 -0.64 22.72 7.39
CA VAL A 717 -1.33 22.15 8.56
C VAL A 717 -0.97 20.67 8.73
N LEU A 718 -1.02 19.88 7.66
CA LEU A 718 -0.68 18.46 7.68
C LEU A 718 0.80 18.27 8.09
N MET A 719 1.73 19.03 7.52
CA MET A 719 3.15 18.97 7.88
C MET A 719 3.38 19.31 9.35
N ALA A 720 2.69 20.29 9.90
CA ALA A 720 2.75 20.59 11.31
C ALA A 720 2.29 19.43 12.19
N GLN A 721 1.21 18.74 11.80
CA GLN A 721 0.65 17.60 12.55
C GLN A 721 1.32 16.24 12.28
N ILE A 722 2.38 16.19 11.50
CA ILE A 722 3.32 15.06 11.51
C ILE A 722 4.59 15.37 12.35
N GLY A 723 4.70 16.57 12.92
CA GLY A 723 5.84 17.03 13.69
C GLY A 723 6.97 17.64 12.84
N SER A 724 6.70 18.00 11.57
CA SER A 724 7.66 18.64 10.67
C SER A 724 7.71 20.16 10.87
N TYR A 725 8.81 20.77 10.48
CA TYR A 725 8.88 22.18 10.17
C TYR A 725 8.12 22.47 8.88
N VAL A 726 7.65 23.70 8.70
CA VAL A 726 6.72 24.10 7.64
C VAL A 726 7.27 25.19 6.74
N PRO A 727 6.91 25.24 5.46
CA PRO A 727 7.37 26.24 4.49
C PRO A 727 6.67 27.59 4.73
N ALA A 728 7.07 28.31 5.77
CA ALA A 728 6.56 29.63 6.15
C ALA A 728 7.66 30.41 6.87
N GLU A 729 7.46 31.73 7.06
CA GLU A 729 8.31 32.54 7.95
C GLU A 729 7.90 32.33 9.42
N ALA A 730 6.59 32.23 9.68
CA ALA A 730 6.04 31.89 10.98
C ALA A 730 4.70 31.15 10.79
N ALA A 731 4.37 30.23 11.71
CA ALA A 731 3.09 29.56 11.71
C ALA A 731 2.63 29.25 13.14
N THR A 732 1.36 29.52 13.43
CA THR A 732 0.67 29.09 14.64
C THR A 732 -0.55 28.30 14.19
N ILE A 733 -0.65 27.05 14.62
CA ILE A 733 -1.65 26.11 14.11
C ILE A 733 -2.35 25.43 15.27
N GLY A 734 -3.64 25.73 15.44
CA GLY A 734 -4.53 24.98 16.29
C GLY A 734 -4.85 23.64 15.65
N LEU A 735 -4.78 22.56 16.44
CA LEU A 735 -4.96 21.18 15.96
C LEU A 735 -6.23 21.02 15.13
N VAL A 736 -6.08 20.34 13.99
CA VAL A 736 -7.15 20.03 13.04
C VAL A 736 -7.46 18.54 13.13
N ASP A 737 -8.71 18.20 13.42
CA ASP A 737 -9.14 16.81 13.51
C ASP A 737 -9.34 16.14 12.15
N ARG A 738 -9.66 16.94 11.14
CA ARG A 738 -9.95 16.44 9.80
C ARG A 738 -9.70 17.51 8.73
N ILE A 739 -9.10 17.11 7.63
CA ILE A 739 -9.00 17.95 6.43
C ILE A 739 -9.95 17.39 5.38
N PHE A 740 -10.82 18.24 4.88
CA PHE A 740 -11.68 17.96 3.74
C PHE A 740 -11.23 18.76 2.54
N THR A 741 -11.21 18.13 1.38
CA THR A 741 -10.92 18.82 0.12
C THR A 741 -11.93 18.49 -0.95
N ARG A 742 -12.46 19.52 -1.59
CA ARG A 742 -13.20 19.45 -2.84
C ARG A 742 -12.46 20.32 -3.84
N ILE A 743 -11.59 19.71 -4.67
CA ILE A 743 -10.72 20.41 -5.63
C ILE A 743 -10.83 19.70 -6.98
N GLY A 744 -11.42 20.40 -7.98
CA GLY A 744 -11.55 19.94 -9.36
C GLY A 744 -12.40 18.66 -9.53
N ALA A 745 -13.04 18.50 -10.67
CA ALA A 745 -13.70 17.26 -11.04
C ALA A 745 -12.75 16.42 -11.94
N GLN A 746 -12.44 15.21 -11.55
CA GLN A 746 -12.07 14.17 -12.52
C GLN A 746 -13.34 13.42 -12.87
N ASP A 747 -13.62 13.27 -14.18
CA ASP A 747 -14.70 12.42 -14.64
C ASP A 747 -14.46 11.00 -14.17
N ASP A 748 -15.33 10.49 -13.32
CA ASP A 748 -15.34 9.07 -12.98
C ASP A 748 -16.23 8.33 -13.97
N LEU A 749 -15.67 8.08 -15.15
CA LEU A 749 -16.33 7.33 -16.21
C LEU A 749 -16.71 5.90 -15.79
N ALA A 750 -16.09 5.37 -14.73
CA ALA A 750 -16.31 4.00 -14.29
C ALA A 750 -17.63 3.85 -13.50
N THR A 751 -18.12 4.91 -12.86
CA THR A 751 -19.37 4.88 -12.07
C THR A 751 -20.58 5.40 -12.84
N GLY A 752 -20.39 6.00 -14.04
CA GLY A 752 -21.46 6.58 -14.83
C GLY A 752 -22.14 7.80 -14.18
N GLN A 753 -21.57 8.36 -13.12
CA GLN A 753 -22.11 9.53 -12.43
C GLN A 753 -21.63 10.82 -13.13
N SER A 754 -22.52 11.81 -13.24
CA SER A 754 -22.10 13.12 -13.73
C SER A 754 -21.14 13.79 -12.75
N THR A 755 -20.20 14.60 -13.28
CA THR A 755 -19.27 15.41 -12.45
C THR A 755 -19.97 16.24 -11.39
N PHE A 756 -21.18 16.75 -11.71
CA PHE A 756 -21.99 17.51 -10.75
C PHE A 756 -22.53 16.62 -9.62
N MET A 757 -22.97 15.40 -9.91
CA MET A 757 -23.44 14.48 -8.86
C MET A 757 -22.31 14.08 -7.91
N VAL A 758 -21.12 13.78 -8.43
CA VAL A 758 -19.92 13.49 -7.61
C VAL A 758 -19.59 14.69 -6.72
N GLU A 759 -19.62 15.91 -7.29
CA GLU A 759 -19.42 17.15 -6.54
C GLU A 759 -20.41 17.32 -5.40
N MET A 760 -21.70 17.05 -5.62
CA MET A 760 -22.74 17.16 -4.60
C MET A 760 -22.58 16.10 -3.51
N VAL A 761 -22.22 14.87 -3.84
CA VAL A 761 -21.97 13.80 -2.86
C VAL A 761 -20.75 14.13 -1.98
N GLU A 762 -19.64 14.61 -2.57
CA GLU A 762 -18.49 15.06 -1.80
C GLU A 762 -18.84 16.25 -0.88
N THR A 763 -19.59 17.22 -1.38
CA THR A 763 -20.03 18.38 -0.60
C THR A 763 -20.97 17.96 0.54
N ALA A 764 -21.91 17.04 0.29
CA ALA A 764 -22.78 16.48 1.32
C ALA A 764 -21.97 15.77 2.42
N ASN A 765 -21.01 14.95 2.04
CA ASN A 765 -20.09 14.29 2.99
C ASN A 765 -19.37 15.33 3.89
N ILE A 766 -18.87 16.41 3.32
CA ILE A 766 -18.26 17.50 4.09
C ILE A 766 -19.24 18.10 5.10
N LEU A 767 -20.43 18.47 4.65
CA LEU A 767 -21.42 19.13 5.50
C LEU A 767 -21.96 18.25 6.64
N HIS A 768 -22.00 16.94 6.44
CA HIS A 768 -22.43 15.97 7.46
C HIS A 768 -21.37 15.69 8.52
N HIS A 769 -20.09 15.66 8.15
CA HIS A 769 -19.00 15.16 9.02
C HIS A 769 -18.03 16.22 9.53
N ALA A 770 -18.10 17.46 9.03
CA ALA A 770 -17.24 18.53 9.50
C ALA A 770 -17.56 18.93 10.95
N THR A 771 -16.51 19.19 11.70
CA THR A 771 -16.57 19.72 13.09
C THR A 771 -15.98 21.13 13.14
N PRO A 772 -16.14 21.87 14.23
CA PRO A 772 -15.48 23.17 14.39
C PRO A 772 -13.95 23.10 14.35
N ARG A 773 -13.34 21.93 14.60
CA ARG A 773 -11.89 21.71 14.51
C ARG A 773 -11.42 21.32 13.12
N SER A 774 -12.34 21.07 12.19
CA SER A 774 -11.99 20.65 10.82
C SER A 774 -11.47 21.83 9.98
N LEU A 775 -10.67 21.52 8.96
CA LEU A 775 -10.26 22.43 7.88
C LEU A 775 -10.94 21.99 6.58
N ILE A 776 -11.72 22.86 5.99
CA ILE A 776 -12.45 22.60 4.75
C ILE A 776 -11.84 23.42 3.61
N ILE A 777 -11.62 22.76 2.48
CA ILE A 777 -11.11 23.37 1.25
C ILE A 777 -12.09 23.09 0.13
N LEU A 778 -12.73 24.14 -0.36
CA LEU A 778 -13.71 24.10 -1.43
C LEU A 778 -13.19 24.90 -2.62
N ASP A 779 -13.05 24.24 -3.76
CA ASP A 779 -12.60 24.86 -4.99
C ASP A 779 -13.68 24.72 -6.07
N GLU A 780 -14.27 25.85 -6.43
CA GLU A 780 -15.19 26.01 -7.55
C GLU A 780 -16.49 25.17 -7.47
N ILE A 781 -17.17 25.18 -6.32
CA ILE A 781 -18.48 24.51 -6.16
C ILE A 781 -19.55 25.13 -7.05
N GLY A 782 -20.38 24.28 -7.70
CA GLY A 782 -21.50 24.69 -8.52
C GLY A 782 -21.20 24.87 -10.00
N ARG A 783 -20.00 24.48 -10.46
CA ARG A 783 -19.62 24.61 -11.89
C ARG A 783 -20.33 23.62 -12.81
N GLY A 784 -20.72 22.46 -12.32
CA GLY A 784 -21.31 21.40 -13.12
C GLY A 784 -22.79 21.61 -13.53
N THR A 785 -23.39 22.77 -13.20
CA THR A 785 -24.80 23.09 -13.47
C THR A 785 -24.99 24.51 -14.00
N SER A 786 -26.25 24.98 -14.12
CA SER A 786 -26.51 26.34 -14.55
C SER A 786 -25.93 27.40 -13.59
N THR A 787 -25.50 28.56 -14.10
CA THR A 787 -24.84 29.60 -13.28
C THR A 787 -25.68 30.00 -12.05
N TYR A 788 -26.99 30.13 -12.19
CA TYR A 788 -27.85 30.54 -11.07
C TYR A 788 -28.06 29.43 -10.03
N ASP A 789 -28.21 28.18 -10.46
CA ASP A 789 -28.32 27.03 -9.55
C ASP A 789 -27.00 26.83 -8.80
N GLY A 790 -25.87 26.89 -9.52
CA GLY A 790 -24.53 26.79 -8.92
C GLY A 790 -24.28 27.88 -7.88
N LEU A 791 -24.60 29.13 -8.19
CA LEU A 791 -24.49 30.26 -7.26
C LEU A 791 -25.39 30.08 -6.01
N ALA A 792 -26.66 29.62 -6.22
CA ALA A 792 -27.59 29.36 -5.12
C ALA A 792 -27.06 28.28 -4.19
N ILE A 793 -26.55 27.17 -4.70
CA ILE A 793 -25.95 26.07 -3.92
C ILE A 793 -24.71 26.59 -3.19
N ALA A 794 -23.78 27.24 -3.88
CA ALA A 794 -22.55 27.76 -3.30
C ALA A 794 -22.85 28.73 -2.13
N ARG A 795 -23.82 29.62 -2.31
CA ARG A 795 -24.26 30.56 -1.26
C ARG A 795 -24.88 29.82 -0.06
N ALA A 796 -25.74 28.86 -0.31
CA ALA A 796 -26.37 28.06 0.74
C ALA A 796 -25.35 27.26 1.56
N VAL A 797 -24.33 26.69 0.90
CA VAL A 797 -23.20 26.00 1.57
C VAL A 797 -22.42 26.97 2.48
N VAL A 798 -22.11 28.17 2.00
CA VAL A 798 -21.39 29.21 2.76
C VAL A 798 -22.20 29.63 3.99
N GLU A 799 -23.51 29.92 3.80
CA GLU A 799 -24.43 30.31 4.90
C GLU A 799 -24.59 29.16 5.92
N TYR A 800 -24.68 27.91 5.47
CA TYR A 800 -24.76 26.72 6.33
C TYR A 800 -23.48 26.54 7.17
N LEU A 801 -22.31 26.58 6.56
CA LEU A 801 -21.02 26.45 7.26
C LEU A 801 -20.83 27.53 8.31
N HIS A 802 -21.26 28.77 8.00
CA HIS A 802 -21.15 29.90 8.94
C HIS A 802 -22.10 29.77 10.10
N ASN A 803 -23.40 29.42 9.86
CA ASN A 803 -24.48 29.49 10.84
C ASN A 803 -24.60 28.22 11.70
N ASN A 804 -24.19 27.07 11.19
CA ASN A 804 -24.30 25.79 11.90
C ASN A 804 -23.14 25.62 12.90
N LYS A 805 -23.45 25.67 14.19
CA LYS A 805 -22.50 25.54 15.28
C LYS A 805 -21.82 24.14 15.35
N ARG A 806 -22.49 23.10 14.84
CA ARG A 806 -21.90 21.74 14.83
C ARG A 806 -20.82 21.58 13.75
N CYS A 807 -21.03 22.23 12.61
CA CYS A 807 -20.14 22.16 11.47
C CYS A 807 -19.11 23.31 11.44
N GLY A 808 -19.32 24.42 12.10
CA GLY A 808 -18.62 25.72 12.09
C GLY A 808 -17.11 25.71 11.84
N ALA A 809 -16.68 24.98 10.83
CA ALA A 809 -15.29 24.65 10.50
C ALA A 809 -14.55 25.84 9.84
N ARG A 810 -13.25 25.88 10.02
CA ARG A 810 -12.35 26.79 9.29
C ARG A 810 -12.36 26.43 7.81
N THR A 811 -12.73 27.38 6.95
CA THR A 811 -13.02 27.08 5.54
C THR A 811 -12.31 28.05 4.59
N LEU A 812 -11.67 27.49 3.56
CA LEU A 812 -11.16 28.21 2.39
C LEU A 812 -12.08 27.88 1.21
N PHE A 813 -12.68 28.89 0.61
CA PHE A 813 -13.63 28.75 -0.48
C PHE A 813 -13.18 29.55 -1.71
N ALA A 814 -12.58 28.89 -2.68
CA ALA A 814 -12.26 29.52 -3.97
C ALA A 814 -13.45 29.45 -4.92
N THR A 815 -13.74 30.54 -5.58
CA THR A 815 -14.91 30.65 -6.47
C THR A 815 -14.72 31.66 -7.59
N HIS A 816 -15.51 31.50 -8.65
CA HIS A 816 -15.69 32.48 -9.72
C HIS A 816 -16.94 33.34 -9.56
N TYR A 817 -17.79 33.02 -8.58
CA TYR A 817 -19.00 33.78 -8.30
C TYR A 817 -18.62 35.03 -7.49
N HIS A 818 -18.49 36.17 -8.18
CA HIS A 818 -18.20 37.45 -7.54
C HIS A 818 -19.32 37.91 -6.60
N GLU A 819 -20.55 37.46 -6.87
CA GLU A 819 -21.74 37.74 -6.06
C GLU A 819 -21.63 37.18 -4.65
N LEU A 820 -20.84 36.11 -4.44
CA LEU A 820 -20.61 35.57 -3.09
C LEU A 820 -19.86 36.56 -2.17
N VAL A 821 -19.10 37.52 -2.71
CA VAL A 821 -18.46 38.56 -1.91
C VAL A 821 -19.48 39.41 -1.16
N GLU A 822 -20.68 39.56 -1.67
CA GLU A 822 -21.77 40.30 -0.99
C GLU A 822 -22.18 39.68 0.35
N VAL A 823 -22.00 38.36 0.51
CA VAL A 823 -22.32 37.62 1.74
C VAL A 823 -21.44 38.11 2.92
N THR A 824 -20.28 38.63 2.67
CA THR A 824 -19.38 39.19 3.71
C THR A 824 -19.97 40.41 4.41
N LYS A 825 -20.91 41.10 3.77
CA LYS A 825 -21.62 42.26 4.36
C LYS A 825 -22.64 41.84 5.42
N THR A 826 -23.13 40.63 5.34
CA THR A 826 -24.21 40.10 6.21
C THR A 826 -23.72 39.09 7.25
N LEU A 827 -22.62 38.39 6.97
CA LEU A 827 -22.08 37.34 7.83
C LEU A 827 -20.68 37.74 8.38
N PRO A 828 -20.57 38.06 9.69
CA PRO A 828 -19.40 38.77 10.25
C PRO A 828 -18.10 37.95 10.31
N ARG A 829 -18.18 36.62 10.24
CA ARG A 829 -17.01 35.72 10.29
C ARG A 829 -16.53 35.27 8.92
N ILE A 830 -17.02 35.95 7.85
CA ILE A 830 -16.60 35.69 6.48
C ILE A 830 -15.78 36.85 5.97
N GLN A 831 -14.64 36.56 5.38
CA GLN A 831 -13.78 37.56 4.75
C GLN A 831 -13.64 37.26 3.26
N SER A 832 -13.56 38.30 2.44
CA SER A 832 -13.25 38.21 1.03
C SER A 832 -11.78 38.50 0.76
N MET A 833 -11.19 37.64 -0.05
CA MET A 833 -9.82 37.76 -0.54
C MET A 833 -9.83 37.64 -2.06
N ASN A 834 -8.85 38.23 -2.72
CA ASN A 834 -8.65 38.05 -4.15
C ASN A 834 -7.19 37.80 -4.51
N VAL A 835 -6.95 37.23 -5.68
CA VAL A 835 -5.62 37.16 -6.23
C VAL A 835 -5.26 38.46 -6.93
N ALA A 836 -4.18 39.10 -6.50
CA ALA A 836 -3.74 40.35 -7.05
C ALA A 836 -3.33 40.21 -8.53
N VAL A 837 -3.80 41.16 -9.34
CA VAL A 837 -3.51 41.22 -10.78
C VAL A 837 -3.07 42.60 -11.09
N THR A 838 -2.06 42.78 -11.95
CA THR A 838 -1.66 44.07 -12.52
C THR A 838 -1.81 44.05 -14.05
N GLU A 839 -2.11 45.20 -14.61
CA GLU A 839 -2.19 45.37 -16.07
C GLU A 839 -0.96 46.20 -16.48
N GLU A 840 -0.04 45.64 -17.24
CA GLU A 840 1.15 46.26 -17.80
C GLU A 840 1.11 46.21 -19.32
N GLU A 841 1.15 47.37 -19.96
CA GLU A 841 1.13 47.52 -21.43
C GLU A 841 -0.01 46.76 -22.14
N GLY A 842 -1.19 46.69 -21.50
CA GLY A 842 -2.34 45.91 -22.04
C GLY A 842 -2.25 44.42 -21.86
N HIS A 843 -1.26 43.92 -21.12
CA HIS A 843 -1.14 42.52 -20.72
C HIS A 843 -1.47 42.37 -19.24
N VAL A 844 -2.22 41.32 -18.93
CA VAL A 844 -2.55 40.92 -17.55
C VAL A 844 -1.42 40.09 -16.97
N VAL A 845 -0.86 40.58 -15.86
CA VAL A 845 0.18 39.86 -15.10
C VAL A 845 -0.40 39.42 -13.77
N PHE A 846 -0.41 38.10 -13.53
CA PHE A 846 -0.84 37.50 -12.27
C PHE A 846 0.31 37.60 -11.24
N LEU A 847 0.06 38.33 -10.17
CA LEU A 847 1.05 38.50 -9.10
C LEU A 847 1.10 37.30 -8.15
N HIS A 848 0.17 36.35 -8.25
CA HIS A 848 0.04 35.19 -7.35
C HIS A 848 0.00 35.52 -5.85
N LYS A 849 -0.30 36.81 -5.51
CA LYS A 849 -0.44 37.30 -4.13
C LYS A 849 -1.92 37.37 -3.77
N ILE A 850 -2.28 36.79 -2.63
CA ILE A 850 -3.62 36.89 -2.05
C ILE A 850 -3.70 38.17 -1.23
N VAL A 851 -4.70 39.01 -1.52
CA VAL A 851 -4.93 40.28 -0.86
C VAL A 851 -6.39 40.41 -0.41
N PRO A 852 -6.67 41.22 0.65
CA PRO A 852 -8.02 41.47 1.09
C PRO A 852 -8.88 42.17 0.01
N GLY A 853 -10.17 41.85 -0.06
CA GLY A 853 -11.13 42.45 -0.98
C GLY A 853 -11.67 41.45 -2.01
N GLY A 854 -12.61 41.85 -2.84
CA GLY A 854 -13.16 41.08 -3.97
C GLY A 854 -12.48 41.48 -5.27
N ALA A 855 -12.46 40.60 -6.27
CA ALA A 855 -12.02 40.95 -7.61
C ALA A 855 -13.15 41.69 -8.35
N ASP A 856 -12.86 42.86 -8.90
CA ASP A 856 -13.85 43.72 -9.57
C ASP A 856 -14.11 43.31 -11.04
N LYS A 857 -13.21 42.55 -11.68
CA LYS A 857 -13.31 42.17 -13.08
C LYS A 857 -13.04 40.66 -13.32
N SER A 858 -13.66 40.13 -14.36
CA SER A 858 -13.34 38.81 -14.89
C SER A 858 -12.23 38.90 -15.93
N TYR A 859 -11.21 38.01 -15.85
CA TYR A 859 -10.06 38.00 -16.77
C TYR A 859 -10.10 36.79 -17.72
N GLY A 860 -11.26 36.17 -17.90
CA GLY A 860 -11.40 34.95 -18.71
C GLY A 860 -10.96 35.12 -20.15
N VAL A 861 -11.28 36.28 -20.78
CA VAL A 861 -10.86 36.58 -22.16
C VAL A 861 -9.35 36.76 -22.28
N HIS A 862 -8.68 37.36 -21.29
CA HIS A 862 -7.22 37.46 -21.26
C HIS A 862 -6.53 36.11 -21.12
N VAL A 863 -7.08 35.19 -20.29
CA VAL A 863 -6.59 33.81 -20.18
C VAL A 863 -6.72 33.06 -21.50
N ALA A 864 -7.85 33.27 -22.23
CA ALA A 864 -8.05 32.71 -23.55
C ALA A 864 -7.03 33.24 -24.58
N GLN A 865 -6.64 34.51 -24.47
CA GLN A 865 -5.60 35.11 -25.27
C GLN A 865 -4.21 34.51 -24.97
N LEU A 866 -3.87 34.32 -23.70
CA LEU A 866 -2.64 33.65 -23.28
C LEU A 866 -2.57 32.18 -23.72
N ALA A 867 -3.73 31.51 -23.82
CA ALA A 867 -3.85 30.15 -24.34
C ALA A 867 -3.68 30.03 -25.86
N GLY A 868 -3.54 31.16 -26.56
CA GLY A 868 -3.33 31.19 -28.01
C GLY A 868 -4.61 31.11 -28.85
N ILE A 869 -5.78 31.43 -28.31
CA ILE A 869 -7.03 31.53 -29.07
C ILE A 869 -6.88 32.63 -30.16
N PRO A 870 -7.36 32.41 -31.40
CA PRO A 870 -7.22 33.37 -32.51
C PRO A 870 -7.72 34.77 -32.15
N LYS A 871 -6.92 35.81 -32.52
CA LYS A 871 -7.23 37.21 -32.21
C LYS A 871 -8.64 37.69 -32.56
N PRO A 872 -9.24 37.29 -33.76
CA PRO A 872 -10.62 37.67 -34.03
C PRO A 872 -11.66 37.16 -33.05
N VAL A 873 -11.42 35.95 -32.48
CA VAL A 873 -12.30 35.34 -31.45
C VAL A 873 -12.18 36.11 -30.16
N ILE A 874 -10.95 36.47 -29.75
CA ILE A 874 -10.70 37.26 -28.56
C ILE A 874 -11.40 38.62 -28.66
N HIS A 875 -11.21 39.37 -29.76
CA HIS A 875 -11.80 40.66 -29.97
C HIS A 875 -13.34 40.60 -29.88
N ARG A 876 -13.93 39.56 -30.52
CA ARG A 876 -15.38 39.37 -30.45
C ARG A 876 -15.87 39.02 -29.03
N ALA A 877 -15.07 38.23 -28.31
CA ALA A 877 -15.38 37.91 -26.89
C ALA A 877 -15.37 39.16 -26.00
N GLU A 878 -14.43 40.08 -26.20
CA GLU A 878 -14.36 41.36 -25.48
C GLU A 878 -15.59 42.27 -25.75
N GLU A 879 -16.01 42.35 -27.04
CA GLU A 879 -17.23 43.09 -27.38
C GLU A 879 -18.47 42.51 -26.69
N ILE A 880 -18.62 41.17 -26.75
CA ILE A 880 -19.75 40.49 -26.10
C ILE A 880 -19.73 40.68 -24.59
N LEU A 881 -18.54 40.55 -23.94
CA LEU A 881 -18.38 40.76 -22.50
C LEU A 881 -18.83 42.15 -22.10
N THR A 882 -18.36 43.19 -22.80
CA THR A 882 -18.74 44.59 -22.54
C THR A 882 -20.26 44.81 -22.66
N GLU A 883 -20.90 44.14 -23.64
CA GLU A 883 -22.36 44.23 -23.80
C GLU A 883 -23.12 43.56 -22.65
N LEU A 884 -22.61 42.38 -22.17
CA LEU A 884 -23.22 41.65 -21.06
C LEU A 884 -23.09 42.41 -19.72
N GLU A 885 -21.92 42.99 -19.45
CA GLU A 885 -21.64 43.79 -18.26
C GLU A 885 -22.56 45.04 -18.21
N ARG A 886 -22.69 45.74 -19.34
CA ARG A 886 -23.62 46.89 -19.43
C ARG A 886 -25.08 46.51 -19.17
N LYS A 887 -25.53 45.36 -19.66
CA LYS A 887 -26.91 44.85 -19.41
C LYS A 887 -27.09 44.42 -17.95
N GLY A 888 -26.03 43.91 -17.29
CA GLY A 888 -26.00 43.57 -15.88
C GLY A 888 -26.13 44.80 -15.00
N ASP A 889 -25.37 45.85 -15.27
CA ASP A 889 -25.43 47.13 -14.53
C ASP A 889 -26.80 47.85 -14.67
N GLU A 890 -27.38 47.84 -15.86
CA GLU A 890 -28.71 48.38 -16.05
C GLU A 890 -29.80 47.63 -15.25
N ARG A 891 -29.69 46.31 -15.13
CA ARG A 891 -30.59 45.49 -14.30
C ARG A 891 -30.38 45.73 -12.81
N ALA A 892 -29.12 45.85 -12.36
CA ALA A 892 -28.78 46.19 -10.98
C ALA A 892 -29.34 47.58 -10.60
N ARG A 893 -29.15 48.60 -11.44
CA ARG A 893 -29.70 49.96 -11.22
C ARG A 893 -31.23 49.98 -11.20
N ARG A 894 -31.92 49.19 -12.03
CA ARG A 894 -33.38 49.07 -12.02
C ARG A 894 -33.89 48.37 -10.75
N LYS A 895 -33.11 47.41 -10.21
CA LYS A 895 -33.45 46.73 -8.95
C LYS A 895 -33.28 47.69 -7.77
N THR A 896 -32.21 48.48 -7.71
CA THR A 896 -31.96 49.48 -6.66
C THR A 896 -32.99 50.62 -6.70
N MET A 897 -33.50 51.05 -7.86
CA MET A 897 -34.62 52.00 -7.97
C MET A 897 -35.98 51.42 -7.56
N ARG A 898 -36.17 50.10 -7.69
CA ARG A 898 -37.39 49.44 -7.21
C ARG A 898 -37.39 49.21 -5.70
N ASP A 899 -36.24 48.95 -5.12
CA ASP A 899 -36.06 48.67 -3.68
C ASP A 899 -36.20 49.93 -2.81
N ILE A 900 -36.12 51.15 -3.42
CA ILE A 900 -36.41 52.43 -2.72
C ILE A 900 -37.88 52.67 -2.54
N GLN A 901 -38.80 51.92 -3.23
CA GLN A 901 -40.26 52.14 -3.19
C GLN A 901 -41.08 51.05 -2.48
N THR A 902 -40.44 50.00 -1.92
CA THR A 902 -41.13 48.96 -1.14
C THR A 902 -40.54 48.85 0.25
N PRO A 903 -41.35 48.83 1.32
CA PRO A 903 -40.83 48.59 2.66
C PRO A 903 -40.20 47.22 2.71
N THR A 904 -38.96 47.18 3.22
CA THR A 904 -38.14 46.01 3.40
C THR A 904 -38.91 44.91 4.15
N VAL A 905 -39.43 43.94 3.42
CA VAL A 905 -39.78 42.66 4.04
C VAL A 905 -38.46 42.02 4.38
N MET A 906 -38.11 42.00 5.66
CA MET A 906 -36.98 41.21 6.16
C MET A 906 -37.17 39.76 5.67
N GLN A 907 -36.36 39.31 4.74
CA GLN A 907 -36.27 37.93 4.37
C GLN A 907 -35.64 37.23 5.58
N MET A 908 -36.44 36.53 6.34
CA MET A 908 -35.99 35.69 7.44
C MET A 908 -35.04 34.65 6.86
N THR A 909 -33.83 34.54 7.42
CA THR A 909 -32.86 33.53 7.10
C THR A 909 -33.50 32.15 7.33
N LEU A 910 -33.45 31.29 6.33
CA LEU A 910 -34.00 29.92 6.35
C LEU A 910 -33.40 29.03 7.46
N PHE A 911 -32.38 29.50 8.14
CA PHE A 911 -31.62 28.79 9.16
C PHE A 911 -31.42 29.60 10.45
N SER A 912 -32.43 30.36 10.88
CA SER A 912 -32.48 30.76 12.29
C SER A 912 -32.82 29.48 13.06
N ALA A 913 -31.95 29.08 13.99
CA ALA A 913 -32.25 28.04 14.95
C ALA A 913 -33.32 28.52 15.96
N GLU A 914 -34.53 28.81 15.47
CA GLU A 914 -35.69 28.82 16.30
C GLU A 914 -35.96 27.37 16.68
N GLN A 915 -35.75 27.05 17.94
CA GLN A 915 -36.10 25.76 18.49
C GLN A 915 -37.56 25.50 18.15
N HIS A 916 -37.84 24.46 17.39
CA HIS A 916 -39.16 24.03 17.03
C HIS A 916 -40.04 24.04 18.31
N PRO A 917 -41.23 24.63 18.35
CA PRO A 917 -42.06 24.74 19.55
C PRO A 917 -42.19 23.43 20.33
N LEU A 918 -42.19 22.30 19.66
CA LEU A 918 -42.16 20.95 20.26
C LEU A 918 -40.95 20.67 21.15
N ILE A 919 -39.79 21.26 20.86
CA ILE A 919 -38.59 21.09 21.68
C ILE A 919 -38.69 21.87 22.97
N GLU A 920 -39.34 23.04 22.95
CA GLU A 920 -39.63 23.81 24.13
C GLU A 920 -40.69 23.14 25.02
N ASP A 921 -41.71 22.55 24.41
CA ASP A 921 -42.75 21.81 25.12
C ASP A 921 -42.16 20.54 25.77
N LEU A 922 -41.25 19.82 25.09
CA LEU A 922 -40.48 18.68 25.61
C LEU A 922 -39.58 19.07 26.81
N LYS A 923 -38.90 20.24 26.74
CA LYS A 923 -38.05 20.74 27.83
C LYS A 923 -38.83 21.19 29.07
N LYS A 924 -40.06 21.61 28.91
CA LYS A 924 -40.93 22.03 30.02
C LYS A 924 -41.72 20.88 30.68
N LEU A 925 -41.58 19.64 30.14
CA LEU A 925 -42.31 18.50 30.64
C LEU A 925 -41.61 17.94 31.89
N ALA A 926 -42.26 18.05 33.03
CA ALA A 926 -41.81 17.49 34.29
C ALA A 926 -42.15 15.98 34.29
N ILE A 927 -41.29 15.14 33.76
CA ILE A 927 -41.53 13.69 33.54
C ILE A 927 -41.74 12.98 34.86
N ASP A 928 -41.07 13.41 35.93
CA ASP A 928 -41.12 12.82 37.25
C ASP A 928 -42.47 13.03 38.00
N GLU A 929 -43.32 13.94 37.51
CA GLU A 929 -44.62 14.23 38.09
C GLU A 929 -45.79 13.59 37.34
N LEU A 930 -45.51 12.89 36.21
CA LEU A 930 -46.52 12.28 35.35
C LEU A 930 -46.80 10.82 35.71
N THR A 931 -48.06 10.45 35.79
CA THR A 931 -48.40 9.02 35.82
C THR A 931 -48.08 8.34 34.47
N PRO A 932 -47.89 7.01 34.42
CA PRO A 932 -47.60 6.30 33.16
C PRO A 932 -48.63 6.51 32.05
N ILE A 933 -49.91 6.68 32.42
CA ILE A 933 -50.99 6.91 31.46
C ILE A 933 -50.95 8.34 30.90
N GLU A 934 -50.64 9.32 31.72
CA GLU A 934 -50.48 10.73 31.31
C GLU A 934 -49.22 10.88 30.43
N ALA A 935 -48.13 10.21 30.78
CA ALA A 935 -46.88 10.20 29.97
C ALA A 935 -47.15 9.66 28.56
N ILE A 936 -47.85 8.54 28.43
CA ILE A 936 -48.21 7.94 27.13
C ILE A 936 -49.15 8.88 26.35
N SER A 937 -50.14 9.47 26.99
CA SER A 937 -51.06 10.42 26.36
C SER A 937 -50.33 11.67 25.84
N LYS A 938 -49.36 12.16 26.62
CA LYS A 938 -48.57 13.35 26.25
C LYS A 938 -47.57 13.05 25.13
N LEU A 939 -46.97 11.87 25.13
CA LEU A 939 -46.13 11.40 24.02
C LEU A 939 -46.95 11.26 22.72
N TYR A 940 -48.17 10.76 22.80
CA TYR A 940 -49.05 10.64 21.63
C TYR A 940 -49.45 12.02 21.08
N GLU A 941 -49.75 12.99 21.95
CA GLU A 941 -49.99 14.37 21.57
C GLU A 941 -48.80 15.02 20.87
N LEU A 942 -47.61 14.88 21.43
CA LEU A 942 -46.36 15.39 20.84
C LEU A 942 -46.05 14.71 19.51
N GLN A 943 -46.24 13.39 19.39
CA GLN A 943 -46.07 12.65 18.14
C GLN A 943 -47.04 13.11 17.07
N LYS A 944 -48.32 13.35 17.43
CA LYS A 944 -49.33 13.86 16.50
C LYS A 944 -48.94 15.24 15.97
N ARG A 945 -48.54 16.16 16.84
CA ARG A 945 -48.05 17.49 16.45
C ARG A 945 -46.78 17.43 15.60
N ALA A 946 -45.88 16.46 15.87
CA ALA A 946 -44.66 16.25 15.05
C ALA A 946 -44.98 15.74 13.64
N ARG A 947 -46.11 15.09 13.44
CA ARG A 947 -46.55 14.64 12.12
C ARG A 947 -47.36 15.68 11.34
N GLU A 948 -47.92 16.68 12.05
CA GLU A 948 -48.73 17.76 11.48
C GLU A 948 -47.87 19.01 11.20
N SER A 949 -46.64 19.08 11.69
CA SER A 949 -45.65 20.13 11.43
C SER A 949 -44.63 19.73 10.39
#